data_3f826c79f3e2dc69909a7b42edfd66d8
#
_entry.id   3f826c79f3e2dc69909a7b42edfd66d8
#
_cell.length_a   1.000
_cell.length_b   1.000
_cell.length_c   1.000
_cell.angle_alpha   90.00
_cell.angle_beta   90.00
_cell.angle_gamma   90.00
#
_symmetry.space_group_name_H-M   'P 1'
#
loop_
_entity.id
_entity.type
_entity.pdbx_description
1 polymer ?
#
loop_
_entity_poly.entity_id
_entity_poly.type
_entity_poly.pdbx_seq_one_letter_code
_entity_poly.pdbx_strand_id
1 'polypeptide(L)'
;HTAHIGSESTAPDVSSNGNISVISRFNESGDGATATVGSGNSSNVNVSLLGVTESLALAEMEAQAKAAIVNGTIRAKGNVDVQMLGRLIAKAEVYNGSTLGLYNATVMVVRANAKGSMEALLNAKTIEAATVNVKNDYYAQSEAETGFAGGLVAGIGSASSNVAYATTSSTAKAAFGAAAGGNITGSISLENLGHVSAKALGRSATVTVSGLNVAVNVINADLNAVQNTSFTYGGKLDIKGDVNIRSEILREGDFGKADAQTGSTAGASISLVGASANKATAATATQNTLTVRGVGENRMTLTGSFTARAKSVTESFAKAALPQSLGLASIGSMISDSSTRDVVSVTVTGACMEIDGTFKAESIGNTASTSEAHKAGGVGVVGATATTSDAKVGAASDKPQTVGLTVTGGSIQALEDIILRAYNTGKAQSIVKKGTEVSGIGITKTSLPTNSWYSTNVSVTGGAVLTAEGSITLTSEDTTEAKADATGTNIGFAINADFTKGENHITSNNTVTIGAKLQADDSLTVTADSKATMTAKTVADGGGFFTKGTLTAINELIRSCLITVAENSDLSANHGSLSICANAGENDVITTTAKITSGGVVALGKVRTDLTLRTTSKVDVHDVGSIQNRFGAVTIRANASQNGVVTNSSADCSGLGVAPDVHNQATIELESDVNIRNV
;
A
#
# COMPACT_ATOMS: atom_id res chain seq x y z
N HIS A 1 14.82 -11.10 24.00
CA HIS A 1 15.38 -10.02 24.80
C HIS A 1 14.30 -9.30 25.60
N THR A 2 14.47 -9.21 26.92
CA THR A 2 13.49 -8.55 27.78
C THR A 2 14.21 -7.68 28.81
N ALA A 3 13.81 -6.40 28.87
CA ALA A 3 14.14 -5.48 29.96
C ALA A 3 12.81 -5.07 30.62
N HIS A 4 12.63 -5.36 31.91
CA HIS A 4 11.34 -5.03 32.54
C HIS A 4 11.47 -4.69 34.02
N ILE A 5 10.51 -3.91 34.50
CA ILE A 5 10.25 -3.62 35.91
C ILE A 5 8.81 -4.04 36.21
N GLY A 6 8.64 -4.90 37.22
CA GLY A 6 7.32 -5.40 37.64
C GLY A 6 6.82 -6.58 36.82
N SER A 7 5.69 -7.14 37.22
CA SER A 7 4.98 -8.22 36.51
C SER A 7 3.48 -8.06 36.70
N GLU A 8 2.68 -8.86 36.01
CA GLU A 8 1.21 -8.84 36.18
C GLU A 8 0.79 -9.21 37.62
N SER A 9 1.61 -9.97 38.34
CA SER A 9 1.36 -10.42 39.71
C SER A 9 2.03 -9.56 40.78
N THR A 10 3.02 -8.74 40.44
CA THR A 10 3.73 -7.86 41.37
C THR A 10 3.67 -6.40 40.91
N ALA A 11 3.19 -5.53 41.78
CA ALA A 11 3.07 -4.10 41.53
C ALA A 11 4.16 -3.35 42.35
N PRO A 12 5.39 -3.20 41.82
CA PRO A 12 6.46 -2.52 42.56
C PRO A 12 6.20 -1.00 42.57
N ASP A 13 6.45 -0.39 43.73
CA ASP A 13 6.58 1.06 43.82
C ASP A 13 8.03 1.44 43.44
N VAL A 14 8.19 2.18 42.36
CA VAL A 14 9.48 2.64 41.87
C VAL A 14 9.59 4.15 42.06
N SER A 15 10.59 4.59 42.81
CA SER A 15 10.87 6.02 42.98
C SER A 15 12.31 6.36 42.65
N SER A 16 12.52 7.51 42.00
CA SER A 16 13.83 8.04 41.64
C SER A 16 13.88 9.53 41.81
N ASN A 17 15.00 10.05 42.35
CA ASN A 17 15.29 11.48 42.36
C ASN A 17 15.80 12.00 40.99
N GLY A 18 16.00 11.14 40.02
CA GLY A 18 16.39 11.41 38.65
C GLY A 18 15.45 10.72 37.66
N ASN A 19 16.01 10.18 36.60
CA ASN A 19 15.30 9.47 35.54
C ASN A 19 15.08 7.99 35.90
N ILE A 20 14.06 7.40 35.29
CA ILE A 20 13.83 5.95 35.25
C ILE A 20 13.89 5.54 33.78
N SER A 21 14.79 4.63 33.41
CA SER A 21 14.92 4.17 32.02
C SER A 21 14.92 2.64 31.95
N VAL A 22 14.06 2.10 31.07
CA VAL A 22 14.01 0.68 30.73
C VAL A 22 14.21 0.54 29.23
N ILE A 23 15.38 0.08 28.83
CA ILE A 23 15.78 0.02 27.42
C ILE A 23 16.11 -1.42 27.06
N SER A 24 15.44 -1.95 26.04
CA SER A 24 15.79 -3.22 25.41
C SER A 24 16.35 -2.96 24.01
N ARG A 25 17.56 -3.45 23.75
CA ARG A 25 18.23 -3.34 22.45
C ARG A 25 18.47 -4.72 21.88
N PHE A 26 18.01 -4.95 20.66
CA PHE A 26 18.18 -6.21 19.98
C PHE A 26 18.82 -5.99 18.61
N ASN A 27 20.00 -6.57 18.37
CA ASN A 27 20.70 -6.53 17.09
C ASN A 27 20.82 -5.11 16.48
N GLU A 28 21.04 -4.08 17.30
CA GLU A 28 21.01 -2.67 16.88
C GLU A 28 22.05 -2.34 15.80
N SER A 29 23.19 -3.03 15.82
CA SER A 29 24.30 -2.86 14.89
C SER A 29 24.67 -4.13 14.11
N GLY A 30 23.89 -5.20 14.20
CA GLY A 30 24.20 -6.49 13.57
C GLY A 30 23.65 -6.62 12.16
N ASP A 31 24.31 -7.43 11.34
CA ASP A 31 23.94 -7.70 9.94
C ASP A 31 22.78 -8.70 9.79
N GLY A 32 22.34 -9.31 10.90
CA GLY A 32 21.23 -10.29 10.93
C GLY A 32 21.65 -11.70 10.51
N ALA A 33 20.69 -12.49 10.07
CA ALA A 33 20.92 -13.84 9.55
C ALA A 33 21.26 -13.77 8.06
N THR A 34 22.43 -14.27 7.69
CA THR A 34 22.89 -14.28 6.28
C THR A 34 23.19 -15.72 5.84
N ALA A 35 22.68 -16.10 4.66
CA ALA A 35 23.00 -17.36 4.01
C ALA A 35 23.40 -17.09 2.55
N THR A 36 24.63 -17.44 2.17
CA THR A 36 25.16 -17.21 0.82
C THR A 36 25.68 -18.53 0.25
N VAL A 37 25.25 -18.86 -0.96
CA VAL A 37 25.76 -19.99 -1.73
C VAL A 37 26.37 -19.48 -3.03
N GLY A 38 27.67 -19.77 -3.24
CA GLY A 38 28.46 -19.22 -4.31
C GLY A 38 28.97 -17.80 -4.01
N SER A 39 29.73 -17.21 -4.90
CA SER A 39 30.17 -15.81 -4.80
C SER A 39 29.78 -15.06 -6.07
N GLY A 40 29.37 -13.80 -5.94
CA GLY A 40 29.00 -12.92 -7.05
C GLY A 40 30.12 -12.71 -8.10
N ASN A 41 31.36 -13.14 -7.80
CA ASN A 41 32.54 -13.09 -8.66
C ASN A 41 33.06 -14.47 -9.05
N SER A 42 32.33 -15.58 -8.81
CA SER A 42 32.80 -16.90 -9.18
C SER A 42 32.71 -17.10 -10.71
N SER A 43 33.86 -17.09 -11.37
CA SER A 43 34.03 -17.49 -12.77
C SER A 43 34.06 -19.01 -12.94
N ASN A 44 33.41 -19.77 -12.08
CA ASN A 44 33.40 -21.23 -12.19
C ASN A 44 32.63 -21.63 -13.42
N VAL A 45 33.34 -22.27 -14.36
CA VAL A 45 32.79 -22.87 -15.58
C VAL A 45 32.61 -24.36 -15.31
N ASN A 46 31.38 -24.83 -15.28
CA ASN A 46 31.07 -26.24 -15.16
C ASN A 46 30.91 -26.85 -16.53
N VAL A 47 31.75 -27.83 -16.88
CA VAL A 47 31.73 -28.53 -18.17
C VAL A 47 31.34 -29.98 -17.95
N SER A 48 30.18 -30.40 -18.45
CA SER A 48 29.70 -31.78 -18.28
C SER A 48 28.85 -32.26 -19.47
N LEU A 49 28.83 -33.56 -19.72
CA LEU A 49 27.90 -34.15 -20.68
C LEU A 49 26.44 -34.03 -20.22
N LEU A 50 26.21 -34.27 -18.95
CA LEU A 50 24.92 -34.11 -18.27
C LEU A 50 25.19 -33.41 -16.93
N GLY A 51 24.83 -32.15 -16.84
CA GLY A 51 25.02 -31.33 -15.64
C GLY A 51 23.68 -31.04 -14.94
N VAL A 52 23.59 -31.41 -13.65
CA VAL A 52 22.49 -31.00 -12.78
C VAL A 52 23.09 -30.24 -11.62
N THR A 53 22.67 -28.99 -11.42
CA THR A 53 23.12 -28.14 -10.32
C THR A 53 21.91 -27.72 -9.51
N GLU A 54 21.91 -28.00 -8.21
CA GLU A 54 20.92 -27.52 -7.26
C GLU A 54 21.63 -26.65 -6.22
N SER A 55 21.08 -25.50 -5.90
CA SER A 55 21.61 -24.57 -4.92
C SER A 55 20.48 -24.03 -4.04
N LEU A 56 20.65 -24.14 -2.72
CA LEU A 56 19.67 -23.71 -1.72
C LEU A 56 20.34 -22.77 -0.71
N ALA A 57 19.81 -21.57 -0.53
CA ALA A 57 20.16 -20.69 0.58
C ALA A 57 18.88 -20.35 1.41
N LEU A 58 18.99 -20.51 2.72
CA LEU A 58 17.92 -20.21 3.66
C LEU A 58 18.46 -19.33 4.77
N ALA A 59 17.95 -18.11 4.91
CA ALA A 59 18.21 -17.21 6.03
C ALA A 59 16.92 -16.96 6.80
N GLU A 60 16.93 -17.23 8.08
CA GLU A 60 15.78 -17.02 8.95
C GLU A 60 16.21 -16.24 10.20
N MET A 61 15.49 -15.18 10.51
CA MET A 61 15.65 -14.36 11.69
C MET A 61 14.32 -14.28 12.42
N GLU A 62 14.25 -14.93 13.58
CA GLU A 62 13.07 -14.86 14.45
C GLU A 62 13.46 -14.30 15.82
N ALA A 63 12.75 -13.27 16.29
CA ALA A 63 13.00 -12.71 17.61
C ALA A 63 11.76 -12.09 18.25
N GLN A 64 11.81 -12.08 19.58
CA GLN A 64 10.88 -11.37 20.43
C GLN A 64 11.68 -10.48 21.37
N ALA A 65 11.36 -9.19 21.41
CA ALA A 65 12.04 -8.24 22.26
C ALA A 65 11.04 -7.29 22.94
N LYS A 66 11.31 -6.99 24.20
CA LYS A 66 10.39 -6.24 25.06
C LYS A 66 11.12 -5.33 26.01
N ALA A 67 10.67 -4.07 26.09
CA ALA A 67 10.99 -3.15 27.17
C ALA A 67 9.69 -2.82 27.90
N ALA A 68 9.60 -3.04 29.20
CA ALA A 68 8.33 -2.88 29.90
C ALA A 68 8.47 -2.37 31.33
N ILE A 69 7.58 -1.49 31.73
CA ILE A 69 7.23 -1.22 33.12
C ILE A 69 5.77 -1.63 33.30
N VAL A 70 5.50 -2.56 34.20
CA VAL A 70 4.16 -3.15 34.37
C VAL A 70 3.75 -3.12 35.83
N ASN A 71 2.52 -2.70 36.07
CA ASN A 71 1.86 -2.61 37.37
C ASN A 71 2.69 -1.96 38.47
N GLY A 72 2.28 -0.85 38.98
CA GLY A 72 2.95 -0.20 40.10
C GLY A 72 2.77 1.31 40.11
N THR A 73 3.27 1.93 41.18
CA THR A 73 3.35 3.38 41.27
C THR A 73 4.74 3.83 40.84
N ILE A 74 4.82 4.73 39.87
CA ILE A 74 6.06 5.28 39.34
C ILE A 74 6.17 6.74 39.79
N ARG A 75 7.27 7.07 40.46
CA ARG A 75 7.61 8.43 40.84
C ARG A 75 9.04 8.76 40.40
N ALA A 76 9.18 9.63 39.44
CA ALA A 76 10.47 10.14 38.95
C ALA A 76 10.47 11.67 39.04
N LYS A 77 11.48 12.28 39.64
CA LYS A 77 11.69 13.73 39.52
C LYS A 77 12.14 14.16 38.14
N GLY A 78 12.73 13.25 37.38
CA GLY A 78 13.12 13.39 36.00
C GLY A 78 12.19 12.66 35.04
N ASN A 79 12.75 12.15 33.96
CA ASN A 79 12.03 11.50 32.89
C ASN A 79 11.78 10.02 33.15
N VAL A 80 10.70 9.50 32.58
CA VAL A 80 10.44 8.06 32.49
C VAL A 80 10.56 7.64 31.02
N ASP A 81 11.57 6.81 30.69
CA ASP A 81 11.87 6.36 29.36
C ASP A 81 11.70 4.83 29.26
N VAL A 82 10.85 4.37 28.33
CA VAL A 82 10.72 2.96 27.99
C VAL A 82 11.00 2.80 26.50
N GLN A 83 12.10 2.17 26.13
CA GLN A 83 12.53 2.11 24.74
C GLN A 83 12.81 0.68 24.30
N MET A 84 12.24 0.29 23.18
CA MET A 84 12.58 -0.91 22.43
C MET A 84 13.20 -0.49 21.09
N LEU A 85 14.46 -0.90 20.88
CA LEU A 85 15.22 -0.64 19.66
C LEU A 85 15.68 -1.99 19.11
N GLY A 86 15.30 -2.33 17.87
CA GLY A 86 15.67 -3.65 17.35
C GLY A 86 15.65 -3.81 15.85
N ARG A 87 16.48 -4.76 15.36
CA ARG A 87 16.58 -5.10 13.94
C ARG A 87 16.40 -6.58 13.70
N LEU A 88 15.49 -6.93 12.82
CA LEU A 88 15.25 -8.26 12.27
C LEU A 88 15.68 -8.24 10.82
N ILE A 89 16.85 -8.79 10.50
CA ILE A 89 17.39 -8.81 9.14
C ILE A 89 17.67 -10.25 8.73
N ALA A 90 17.09 -10.69 7.62
CA ALA A 90 17.36 -11.98 7.01
C ALA A 90 17.78 -11.76 5.55
N LYS A 91 18.96 -12.26 5.17
CA LYS A 91 19.51 -12.12 3.83
C LYS A 91 19.96 -13.47 3.28
N ALA A 92 19.42 -13.87 2.14
CA ALA A 92 19.79 -15.11 1.48
C ALA A 92 20.15 -14.85 0.01
N GLU A 93 21.26 -15.41 -0.44
CA GLU A 93 21.80 -15.20 -1.79
C GLU A 93 22.30 -16.51 -2.39
N VAL A 94 21.98 -16.74 -3.66
CA VAL A 94 22.54 -17.84 -4.45
C VAL A 94 23.08 -17.30 -5.77
N TYR A 95 24.34 -17.58 -6.05
CA TYR A 95 24.99 -17.23 -7.30
C TYR A 95 25.62 -18.47 -7.94
N ASN A 96 25.23 -18.77 -9.18
CA ASN A 96 25.83 -19.86 -9.98
C ASN A 96 26.69 -19.30 -11.12
N GLY A 97 27.78 -20.00 -11.43
CA GLY A 97 28.65 -19.70 -12.55
C GLY A 97 28.13 -20.23 -13.90
N SER A 98 28.98 -20.16 -14.92
CA SER A 98 28.70 -20.65 -16.30
C SER A 98 28.56 -22.15 -16.35
N THR A 99 27.64 -22.69 -17.18
CA THR A 99 27.48 -24.11 -17.43
C THR A 99 27.60 -24.40 -18.94
N LEU A 100 28.48 -25.34 -19.26
CA LEU A 100 28.71 -25.82 -20.62
C LEU A 100 28.47 -27.34 -20.64
N GLY A 101 27.61 -27.84 -21.53
CA GLY A 101 27.36 -29.28 -21.59
C GLY A 101 26.31 -29.65 -22.63
N LEU A 102 26.15 -30.94 -22.96
CA LEU A 102 25.11 -31.34 -23.91
C LEU A 102 23.72 -31.09 -23.34
N TYR A 103 23.51 -31.41 -22.04
CA TYR A 103 22.26 -31.14 -21.33
C TYR A 103 22.58 -30.53 -19.96
N ASN A 104 22.03 -29.38 -19.67
CA ASN A 104 22.23 -28.66 -18.42
C ASN A 104 20.89 -28.38 -17.71
N ALA A 105 20.80 -28.71 -16.44
CA ALA A 105 19.67 -28.32 -15.57
C ALA A 105 20.18 -27.57 -14.34
N THR A 106 19.65 -26.42 -14.07
CA THR A 106 20.01 -25.59 -12.92
C THR A 106 18.77 -25.22 -12.12
N VAL A 107 18.79 -25.49 -10.82
CA VAL A 107 17.72 -25.08 -9.89
C VAL A 107 18.35 -24.26 -8.78
N MET A 108 17.86 -23.03 -8.60
CA MET A 108 18.26 -22.15 -7.50
C MET A 108 17.05 -21.80 -6.66
N VAL A 109 17.14 -22.04 -5.37
CA VAL A 109 16.10 -21.70 -4.41
C VAL A 109 16.69 -20.84 -3.29
N VAL A 110 16.09 -19.69 -3.07
CA VAL A 110 16.52 -18.74 -2.04
C VAL A 110 15.32 -18.34 -1.18
N ARG A 111 15.50 -18.38 0.13
CA ARG A 111 14.47 -17.93 1.07
C ARG A 111 15.08 -17.06 2.16
N ALA A 112 14.50 -15.89 2.36
CA ALA A 112 14.85 -14.99 3.46
C ALA A 112 13.58 -14.65 4.25
N ASN A 113 13.56 -15.01 5.55
CA ASN A 113 12.42 -14.79 6.43
C ASN A 113 12.84 -13.94 7.63
N ALA A 114 12.25 -12.76 7.79
CA ALA A 114 12.38 -11.92 8.97
C ALA A 114 11.04 -11.89 9.72
N LYS A 115 11.00 -12.48 10.93
CA LYS A 115 9.77 -12.60 11.71
C LYS A 115 10.01 -12.19 13.16
N GLY A 116 9.11 -11.40 13.76
CA GLY A 116 9.27 -11.09 15.17
C GLY A 116 8.25 -10.16 15.79
N SER A 117 8.40 -9.98 17.10
CA SER A 117 7.57 -9.09 17.91
C SER A 117 8.43 -8.14 18.73
N MET A 118 8.11 -6.84 18.66
CA MET A 118 8.81 -5.77 19.36
C MET A 118 7.82 -4.97 20.21
N GLU A 119 8.09 -4.85 21.52
CA GLU A 119 7.17 -4.21 22.44
C GLU A 119 7.85 -3.17 23.34
N ALA A 120 7.29 -1.96 23.42
CA ALA A 120 7.63 -0.94 24.41
C ALA A 120 6.36 -0.62 25.24
N LEU A 121 6.35 -0.99 26.51
CA LEU A 121 5.15 -0.94 27.34
C LEU A 121 5.42 -0.17 28.63
N LEU A 122 4.68 0.89 28.85
CA LEU A 122 4.57 1.57 30.15
C LEU A 122 3.12 1.43 30.64
N ASN A 123 2.88 0.51 31.56
CA ASN A 123 1.59 0.24 32.16
C ASN A 123 1.70 0.42 33.68
N ALA A 124 1.45 1.63 34.17
CA ALA A 124 1.49 1.96 35.58
C ALA A 124 0.09 2.06 36.20
N LYS A 125 -0.03 1.83 37.49
CA LYS A 125 -1.22 2.19 38.26
C LYS A 125 -1.29 3.72 38.39
N THR A 126 -0.21 4.35 38.82
CA THR A 126 -0.08 5.80 38.96
C THR A 126 1.27 6.25 38.48
N ILE A 127 1.35 7.41 37.83
CA ILE A 127 2.61 7.96 37.31
C ILE A 127 2.81 9.43 37.72
N GLU A 128 3.98 9.71 38.25
CA GLU A 128 4.46 11.07 38.55
C GLU A 128 5.84 11.23 37.91
N ALA A 129 5.98 12.17 36.95
CA ALA A 129 7.21 12.35 36.19
C ALA A 129 7.38 13.78 35.66
N ALA A 130 8.60 14.16 35.29
CA ALA A 130 8.84 15.37 34.52
C ALA A 130 8.34 15.19 33.09
N THR A 131 8.83 14.19 32.38
CA THR A 131 8.34 13.80 31.04
C THR A 131 8.20 12.28 30.94
N VAL A 132 7.40 11.82 30.01
CA VAL A 132 7.26 10.39 29.71
C VAL A 132 7.53 10.15 28.25
N ASN A 133 8.41 9.19 27.95
CA ASN A 133 8.74 8.77 26.60
C ASN A 133 8.62 7.25 26.48
N VAL A 134 7.72 6.79 25.64
CA VAL A 134 7.58 5.37 25.30
C VAL A 134 7.86 5.23 23.80
N LYS A 135 8.96 4.55 23.43
CA LYS A 135 9.39 4.44 22.06
C LYS A 135 9.61 2.98 21.66
N ASN A 136 8.95 2.54 20.64
CA ASN A 136 9.25 1.32 19.90
C ASN A 136 9.73 1.71 18.50
N ASP A 137 11.00 1.45 18.20
CA ASP A 137 11.63 1.77 16.92
C ASP A 137 12.29 0.50 16.38
N TYR A 138 11.71 -0.06 15.34
CA TYR A 138 12.13 -1.37 14.87
C TYR A 138 12.32 -1.43 13.37
N TYR A 139 13.26 -2.29 12.97
CA TYR A 139 13.57 -2.62 11.59
C TYR A 139 13.27 -4.09 11.36
N ALA A 140 12.55 -4.42 10.29
CA ALA A 140 12.33 -5.80 9.86
C ALA A 140 12.53 -5.89 8.35
N GLN A 141 13.53 -6.64 7.91
CA GLN A 141 13.93 -6.71 6.51
C GLN A 141 14.25 -8.13 6.09
N SER A 142 13.71 -8.56 4.96
CA SER A 142 14.09 -9.79 4.27
C SER A 142 14.59 -9.48 2.86
N GLU A 143 15.70 -10.09 2.45
CA GLU A 143 16.27 -9.98 1.11
C GLU A 143 16.64 -11.36 0.57
N ALA A 144 16.06 -11.75 -0.56
CA ALA A 144 16.32 -13.02 -1.24
C ALA A 144 16.79 -12.74 -2.67
N GLU A 145 17.99 -13.17 -3.03
CA GLU A 145 18.56 -12.91 -4.35
C GLU A 145 19.06 -14.21 -5.02
N THR A 146 18.57 -14.48 -6.24
CA THR A 146 19.14 -15.51 -7.11
C THR A 146 19.86 -14.86 -8.28
N GLY A 147 21.02 -15.35 -8.69
CA GLY A 147 21.73 -14.78 -9.81
C GLY A 147 22.72 -15.72 -10.47
N PHE A 148 23.01 -15.43 -11.74
CA PHE A 148 24.18 -15.97 -12.43
C PHE A 148 25.28 -14.93 -12.40
N ALA A 149 26.43 -15.28 -11.87
CA ALA A 149 27.60 -14.43 -11.89
C ALA A 149 28.27 -14.46 -13.30
N GLY A 150 27.69 -13.69 -14.24
CA GLY A 150 28.29 -13.46 -15.57
C GLY A 150 28.49 -14.73 -16.40
N GLY A 151 27.48 -15.56 -16.60
CA GLY A 151 27.65 -16.88 -17.20
C GLY A 151 27.10 -17.04 -18.60
N LEU A 152 27.80 -17.87 -19.40
CA LEU A 152 27.32 -18.46 -20.63
C LEU A 152 26.71 -19.84 -20.33
N VAL A 153 25.47 -20.07 -20.69
CA VAL A 153 24.84 -21.39 -20.66
C VAL A 153 24.80 -21.88 -22.11
N ALA A 154 25.59 -22.92 -22.46
CA ALA A 154 25.61 -23.46 -23.80
C ALA A 154 25.44 -24.97 -23.80
N GLY A 155 24.60 -25.49 -24.73
CA GLY A 155 24.35 -26.92 -24.85
C GLY A 155 23.31 -27.27 -25.90
N ILE A 156 23.04 -28.57 -26.11
CA ILE A 156 21.94 -29.04 -26.94
C ILE A 156 20.61 -28.79 -26.27
N GLY A 157 20.56 -28.98 -24.92
CA GLY A 157 19.40 -28.69 -24.10
C GLY A 157 19.79 -27.96 -22.81
N SER A 158 19.02 -26.94 -22.40
CA SER A 158 19.18 -26.24 -21.15
C SER A 158 17.84 -26.06 -20.45
N ALA A 159 17.83 -26.29 -19.14
CA ALA A 159 16.69 -25.99 -18.27
C ALA A 159 17.17 -25.18 -17.06
N SER A 160 16.48 -24.10 -16.71
CA SER A 160 16.80 -23.31 -15.53
C SER A 160 15.54 -22.95 -14.73
N SER A 161 15.64 -23.07 -13.43
CA SER A 161 14.59 -22.64 -12.50
C SER A 161 15.19 -21.79 -11.39
N ASN A 162 14.70 -20.55 -11.25
CA ASN A 162 15.11 -19.63 -10.20
C ASN A 162 13.92 -19.29 -9.35
N VAL A 163 14.04 -19.51 -8.05
CA VAL A 163 12.97 -19.25 -7.09
C VAL A 163 13.53 -18.42 -5.94
N ALA A 164 12.99 -17.22 -5.73
CA ALA A 164 13.36 -16.39 -4.59
C ALA A 164 12.10 -15.95 -3.81
N TYR A 165 12.17 -16.15 -2.50
CA TYR A 165 11.13 -15.76 -1.56
C TYR A 165 11.72 -14.87 -0.48
N ALA A 166 11.24 -13.63 -0.37
CA ALA A 166 11.52 -12.73 0.74
C ALA A 166 10.23 -12.48 1.52
N THR A 167 10.21 -12.84 2.80
CA THR A 167 9.04 -12.67 3.65
C THR A 167 9.41 -11.90 4.90
N THR A 168 8.74 -10.77 5.12
CA THR A 168 8.85 -10.01 6.36
C THR A 168 7.51 -10.06 7.09
N SER A 169 7.51 -10.51 8.34
CA SER A 169 6.33 -10.56 9.19
C SER A 169 6.65 -10.01 10.57
N SER A 170 6.14 -8.84 10.90
CA SER A 170 6.45 -8.15 12.15
C SER A 170 5.20 -7.72 12.91
N THR A 171 5.29 -7.80 14.24
CA THR A 171 4.29 -7.24 15.15
C THR A 171 4.97 -6.24 16.07
N ALA A 172 4.43 -5.05 16.17
CA ALA A 172 4.98 -3.99 17.01
C ALA A 172 3.91 -3.42 17.95
N LYS A 173 4.29 -3.19 19.20
CA LYS A 173 3.39 -2.63 20.19
C LYS A 173 4.08 -1.52 20.99
N ALA A 174 3.44 -0.35 21.05
CA ALA A 174 3.81 0.69 21.98
C ALA A 174 2.59 1.04 22.85
N ALA A 175 2.76 1.07 24.15
CA ALA A 175 1.65 1.33 25.05
C ALA A 175 2.03 2.25 26.21
N PHE A 176 1.17 3.23 26.45
CA PHE A 176 1.12 4.01 27.68
C PHE A 176 -0.16 3.68 28.46
N GLY A 177 -0.02 3.42 29.75
CA GLY A 177 -1.15 3.19 30.66
C GLY A 177 -0.93 3.86 32.02
N ALA A 178 -1.95 4.60 32.50
CA ALA A 178 -2.01 5.19 33.84
C ALA A 178 -3.40 4.90 34.43
N ALA A 179 -3.58 3.69 35.01
CA ALA A 179 -4.91 3.17 35.38
C ALA A 179 -5.64 4.00 36.48
N ALA A 180 -4.90 4.63 37.35
CA ALA A 180 -5.44 5.52 38.40
C ALA A 180 -5.00 6.99 38.23
N GLY A 181 -4.47 7.35 37.07
CA GLY A 181 -4.04 8.69 36.73
C GLY A 181 -2.60 9.02 37.14
N GLY A 182 -2.35 10.33 37.40
CA GLY A 182 -1.02 10.80 37.76
C GLY A 182 -0.80 12.27 37.48
N ASN A 183 0.45 12.72 37.62
CA ASN A 183 0.87 14.08 37.35
C ASN A 183 2.17 14.12 36.58
N ILE A 184 2.15 14.74 35.40
CA ILE A 184 3.31 14.88 34.52
C ILE A 184 3.53 16.39 34.31
N THR A 185 4.68 16.89 34.76
CA THR A 185 4.98 18.32 34.73
C THR A 185 5.50 18.83 33.38
N GLY A 186 5.68 17.97 32.39
CA GLY A 186 6.03 18.26 31.01
C GLY A 186 5.15 17.44 30.06
N SER A 187 5.75 16.88 29.01
CA SER A 187 5.05 16.24 27.89
C SER A 187 5.08 14.71 27.93
N ILE A 188 4.14 14.09 27.21
CA ILE A 188 4.16 12.66 26.92
C ILE A 188 4.46 12.46 25.43
N SER A 189 5.43 11.59 25.10
CA SER A 189 5.67 11.06 23.77
C SER A 189 5.45 9.55 23.75
N LEU A 190 4.59 9.08 22.86
CA LEU A 190 4.36 7.65 22.60
C LEU A 190 4.58 7.38 21.13
N GLU A 191 5.65 6.68 20.79
CA GLU A 191 6.03 6.42 19.40
C GLU A 191 6.13 4.93 19.12
N ASN A 192 5.54 4.51 17.98
CA ASN A 192 5.67 3.18 17.41
C ASN A 192 6.06 3.34 15.94
N LEU A 193 7.34 3.17 15.63
CA LEU A 193 7.92 3.44 14.34
C LEU A 193 8.41 2.14 13.70
N GLY A 194 7.85 1.78 12.55
CA GLY A 194 8.18 0.57 11.82
C GLY A 194 8.91 0.85 10.50
N HIS A 195 10.12 0.30 10.37
CA HIS A 195 10.92 0.28 9.14
C HIS A 195 10.91 -1.15 8.61
N VAL A 196 10.00 -1.44 7.67
CA VAL A 196 9.73 -2.81 7.22
C VAL A 196 9.93 -2.94 5.72
N SER A 197 10.57 -4.03 5.24
CA SER A 197 10.75 -4.28 3.81
C SER A 197 10.90 -5.76 3.48
N ALA A 198 10.47 -6.15 2.27
CA ALA A 198 10.71 -7.46 1.70
C ALA A 198 11.20 -7.29 0.26
N LYS A 199 12.34 -7.88 -0.11
CA LYS A 199 12.94 -7.73 -1.42
C LYS A 199 13.35 -9.08 -1.98
N ALA A 200 12.81 -9.44 -3.11
CA ALA A 200 13.14 -10.66 -3.82
C ALA A 200 13.61 -10.34 -5.24
N LEU A 201 14.82 -10.76 -5.61
CA LEU A 201 15.44 -10.49 -6.90
C LEU A 201 15.85 -11.78 -7.58
N GLY A 202 15.44 -11.92 -8.83
CA GLY A 202 15.97 -12.94 -9.74
C GLY A 202 16.80 -12.27 -10.81
N ARG A 203 18.12 -12.39 -10.76
CA ARG A 203 18.98 -11.87 -11.83
C ARG A 203 19.25 -12.97 -12.83
N SER A 204 18.70 -12.84 -14.02
CA SER A 204 19.12 -13.63 -15.18
C SER A 204 20.06 -12.79 -16.04
N ALA A 205 21.33 -12.93 -15.84
CA ALA A 205 22.32 -12.30 -16.73
C ALA A 205 23.07 -13.41 -17.44
N THR A 206 22.52 -13.93 -18.55
CA THR A 206 23.29 -14.90 -19.32
C THR A 206 22.92 -14.88 -20.79
N VAL A 207 23.92 -15.06 -21.59
CA VAL A 207 23.72 -15.48 -22.96
C VAL A 207 23.47 -17.00 -22.91
N THR A 208 22.26 -17.42 -23.28
CA THR A 208 21.94 -18.85 -23.43
C THR A 208 22.03 -19.23 -24.90
N VAL A 209 22.84 -20.22 -25.22
CA VAL A 209 22.95 -20.77 -26.58
C VAL A 209 22.60 -22.26 -26.50
N SER A 210 21.45 -22.65 -27.02
CA SER A 210 21.02 -24.07 -26.94
C SER A 210 20.07 -24.48 -28.07
N GLY A 211 19.98 -25.77 -28.36
CA GLY A 211 18.95 -26.30 -29.24
C GLY A 211 17.55 -26.16 -28.62
N LEU A 212 17.41 -26.57 -27.36
CA LEU A 212 16.20 -26.44 -26.56
C LEU A 212 16.52 -25.65 -25.27
N ASN A 213 15.80 -24.58 -25.04
CA ASN A 213 15.92 -23.79 -23.78
C ASN A 213 14.59 -23.69 -23.06
N VAL A 214 14.57 -24.04 -21.77
CA VAL A 214 13.43 -23.85 -20.88
C VAL A 214 13.88 -23.05 -19.65
N ALA A 215 13.28 -21.89 -19.39
CA ALA A 215 13.58 -21.06 -18.23
C ALA A 215 12.31 -20.71 -17.44
N VAL A 216 12.36 -20.94 -16.13
CA VAL A 216 11.26 -20.59 -15.21
C VAL A 216 11.82 -19.78 -14.06
N ASN A 217 11.26 -18.59 -13.82
CA ASN A 217 11.62 -17.75 -12.69
C ASN A 217 10.36 -17.40 -11.88
N VAL A 218 10.41 -17.65 -10.58
CA VAL A 218 9.34 -17.33 -9.65
C VAL A 218 9.92 -16.52 -8.49
N ILE A 219 9.53 -15.26 -8.39
CA ILE A 219 10.08 -14.31 -7.44
C ILE A 219 8.93 -13.71 -6.63
N ASN A 220 8.99 -13.86 -5.31
CA ASN A 220 7.94 -13.37 -4.42
C ASN A 220 8.54 -12.52 -3.29
N ALA A 221 7.93 -11.36 -3.05
CA ALA A 221 8.23 -10.50 -1.92
C ALA A 221 6.95 -10.20 -1.14
N ASP A 222 6.87 -10.66 0.11
CA ASP A 222 5.70 -10.50 0.96
C ASP A 222 6.05 -9.70 2.22
N LEU A 223 5.34 -8.60 2.43
CA LEU A 223 5.48 -7.72 3.57
C LEU A 223 4.19 -7.70 4.40
N ASN A 224 4.26 -8.22 5.62
CA ASN A 224 3.18 -8.19 6.59
C ASN A 224 3.65 -7.46 7.85
N ALA A 225 2.97 -6.38 8.24
CA ALA A 225 3.31 -5.65 9.45
C ALA A 225 2.06 -5.26 10.24
N VAL A 226 2.07 -5.54 11.54
CA VAL A 226 0.99 -5.18 12.46
C VAL A 226 1.56 -4.25 13.53
N GLN A 227 1.05 -3.04 13.59
CA GLN A 227 1.37 -2.06 14.63
C GLN A 227 0.16 -1.76 15.49
N ASN A 228 0.37 -1.84 16.80
CA ASN A 228 -0.65 -1.50 17.79
C ASN A 228 -0.09 -0.47 18.75
N THR A 229 -0.68 0.72 18.76
CA THR A 229 -0.32 1.79 19.69
C THR A 229 -1.49 2.11 20.57
N SER A 230 -1.29 2.15 21.90
CA SER A 230 -2.38 2.38 22.84
C SER A 230 -2.00 3.39 23.92
N PHE A 231 -2.87 4.37 24.12
CA PHE A 231 -2.82 5.33 25.20
C PHE A 231 -4.07 5.14 26.07
N THR A 232 -3.88 4.65 27.29
CA THR A 232 -5.00 4.34 28.20
C THR A 232 -4.83 5.08 29.53
N TYR A 233 -5.88 5.73 30.00
CA TYR A 233 -5.85 6.40 31.30
C TYR A 233 -7.18 6.21 32.06
N GLY A 234 -7.06 6.21 33.38
CA GLY A 234 -8.19 6.23 34.32
C GLY A 234 -7.92 7.24 35.42
N GLY A 235 -8.89 7.50 36.26
CA GLY A 235 -8.78 8.50 37.34
C GLY A 235 -8.45 9.91 36.81
N LYS A 236 -7.64 10.67 37.56
CA LYS A 236 -7.24 12.02 37.22
C LYS A 236 -5.81 12.02 36.68
N LEU A 237 -5.59 12.45 35.41
CA LEU A 237 -4.28 12.58 34.79
C LEU A 237 -4.03 14.05 34.42
N ASP A 238 -3.10 14.69 35.11
CA ASP A 238 -2.73 16.09 34.88
C ASP A 238 -1.39 16.16 34.10
N ILE A 239 -1.37 16.89 33.01
CA ILE A 239 -0.19 17.03 32.12
C ILE A 239 0.04 18.50 31.81
N LYS A 240 1.27 19.01 32.03
CA LYS A 240 1.61 20.42 31.85
C LYS A 240 2.18 20.75 30.46
N GLY A 241 2.39 19.80 29.61
CA GLY A 241 2.89 19.99 28.25
C GLY A 241 2.01 19.30 27.23
N ASP A 242 2.59 18.89 26.10
CA ASP A 242 1.87 18.24 25.00
C ASP A 242 1.78 16.73 25.19
N VAL A 243 0.74 16.13 24.58
CA VAL A 243 0.67 14.68 24.35
C VAL A 243 0.81 14.40 22.86
N ASN A 244 1.85 13.68 22.50
CA ASN A 244 2.13 13.32 21.11
C ASN A 244 2.20 11.80 20.96
N ILE A 245 1.24 11.23 20.21
CA ILE A 245 1.12 9.81 19.97
C ILE A 245 1.28 9.55 18.48
N ARG A 246 2.30 8.77 18.09
CA ARG A 246 2.61 8.46 16.70
C ARG A 246 2.71 6.95 16.50
N SER A 247 1.97 6.44 15.55
CA SER A 247 2.05 5.05 15.07
C SER A 247 2.30 5.11 13.58
N GLU A 248 3.53 4.83 13.12
CA GLU A 248 3.90 5.08 11.73
C GLU A 248 4.64 3.89 11.11
N ILE A 249 4.16 3.39 9.97
CA ILE A 249 4.92 2.55 9.05
C ILE A 249 5.52 3.48 8.01
N LEU A 250 6.85 3.56 7.99
CA LEU A 250 7.60 4.56 7.25
C LEU A 250 8.01 4.06 5.88
N ARG A 251 7.92 4.94 4.87
CA ARG A 251 8.50 4.77 3.54
C ARG A 251 9.74 5.63 3.44
N GLU A 252 10.91 5.02 3.63
CA GLU A 252 12.19 5.68 3.53
C GLU A 252 13.21 4.74 2.85
N GLY A 253 13.73 5.13 1.70
CA GLY A 253 14.58 4.25 0.90
C GLY A 253 13.84 2.98 0.47
N ASP A 254 14.33 1.81 0.89
CA ASP A 254 13.73 0.51 0.63
C ASP A 254 12.65 0.11 1.66
N PHE A 255 12.50 0.84 2.76
CA PHE A 255 11.49 0.54 3.77
C PHE A 255 10.06 0.94 3.31
N GLY A 256 9.05 0.30 3.88
CA GLY A 256 7.66 0.41 3.46
C GLY A 256 7.39 -0.27 2.11
N LYS A 257 8.27 -1.18 1.64
CA LYS A 257 8.19 -1.73 0.30
C LYS A 257 8.28 -3.25 0.27
N ALA A 258 7.41 -3.88 -0.55
CA ALA A 258 7.60 -5.22 -1.09
C ALA A 258 8.07 -5.10 -2.54
N ASP A 259 9.24 -5.64 -2.88
CA ASP A 259 9.87 -5.52 -4.20
C ASP A 259 10.23 -6.90 -4.77
N ALA A 260 9.55 -7.30 -5.83
CA ALA A 260 9.79 -8.56 -6.51
C ALA A 260 10.15 -8.33 -7.98
N GLN A 261 11.35 -8.72 -8.39
CA GLN A 261 11.80 -8.50 -9.77
C GLN A 261 12.41 -9.76 -10.37
N THR A 262 11.90 -10.22 -11.52
CA THR A 262 12.52 -11.29 -12.30
C THR A 262 13.43 -10.70 -13.36
N GLY A 263 14.67 -11.13 -13.42
CA GLY A 263 15.60 -10.92 -14.51
C GLY A 263 15.89 -9.48 -14.91
N SER A 264 16.88 -9.31 -15.75
CA SER A 264 17.11 -8.08 -16.51
C SER A 264 16.77 -8.32 -17.98
N THR A 265 16.36 -7.28 -18.69
CA THR A 265 16.24 -7.29 -20.15
C THR A 265 17.60 -7.42 -20.85
N ALA A 266 18.70 -7.49 -20.11
CA ALA A 266 20.08 -7.50 -20.63
C ALA A 266 20.59 -8.88 -21.06
N GLY A 267 19.86 -9.97 -20.84
CA GLY A 267 20.22 -11.30 -21.31
C GLY A 267 19.78 -11.53 -22.77
N ALA A 268 20.49 -12.39 -23.49
CA ALA A 268 20.10 -12.86 -24.82
C ALA A 268 19.94 -14.38 -24.83
N SER A 269 18.86 -14.89 -25.40
CA SER A 269 18.65 -16.32 -25.60
C SER A 269 18.69 -16.65 -27.10
N ILE A 270 19.63 -17.49 -27.51
CA ILE A 270 19.74 -18.01 -28.87
C ILE A 270 19.40 -19.49 -28.81
N SER A 271 18.25 -19.88 -29.35
CA SER A 271 17.80 -21.27 -29.27
C SER A 271 16.99 -21.67 -30.53
N LEU A 272 17.04 -22.94 -30.92
CA LEU A 272 16.13 -23.43 -31.95
C LEU A 272 14.69 -23.38 -31.45
N VAL A 273 14.45 -23.85 -30.20
CA VAL A 273 13.17 -23.74 -29.51
C VAL A 273 13.41 -23.19 -28.10
N GLY A 274 12.81 -22.07 -27.79
CA GLY A 274 12.89 -21.44 -26.47
C GLY A 274 11.53 -21.31 -25.81
N ALA A 275 11.44 -21.72 -24.53
CA ALA A 275 10.28 -21.49 -23.67
C ALA A 275 10.71 -20.78 -22.40
N SER A 276 10.05 -19.70 -22.02
CA SER A 276 10.35 -18.97 -20.79
C SER A 276 9.08 -18.53 -20.06
N ALA A 277 9.09 -18.72 -18.76
CA ALA A 277 8.01 -18.28 -17.88
C ALA A 277 8.58 -17.49 -16.69
N ASN A 278 8.23 -16.23 -16.58
CA ASN A 278 8.70 -15.35 -15.52
C ASN A 278 7.50 -14.84 -14.72
N LYS A 279 7.52 -15.07 -13.40
CA LYS A 279 6.51 -14.58 -12.48
C LYS A 279 7.17 -13.75 -11.38
N ALA A 280 6.71 -12.52 -11.21
CA ALA A 280 7.04 -11.66 -10.07
C ALA A 280 5.77 -11.35 -9.28
N THR A 281 5.80 -11.52 -7.97
CA THR A 281 4.68 -11.21 -7.09
C THR A 281 5.19 -10.38 -5.93
N ALA A 282 4.60 -9.21 -5.72
CA ALA A 282 4.89 -8.36 -4.57
C ALA A 282 3.60 -8.05 -3.81
N ALA A 283 3.59 -8.31 -2.52
CA ALA A 283 2.42 -8.05 -1.70
C ALA A 283 2.78 -7.30 -0.42
N THR A 284 1.99 -6.28 -0.09
CA THR A 284 2.02 -5.64 1.22
C THR A 284 0.66 -5.78 1.90
N ALA A 285 0.68 -6.18 3.17
CA ALA A 285 -0.51 -6.19 4.01
C ALA A 285 -0.13 -5.61 5.38
N THR A 286 -0.54 -4.37 5.64
CA THR A 286 -0.21 -3.72 6.91
C THR A 286 -1.45 -3.35 7.70
N GLN A 287 -1.33 -3.43 9.01
CA GLN A 287 -2.34 -2.97 9.94
C GLN A 287 -1.68 -2.01 10.95
N ASN A 288 -2.16 -0.78 11.01
CA ASN A 288 -1.66 0.24 11.91
C ASN A 288 -2.82 0.81 12.72
N THR A 289 -2.90 0.42 13.99
CA THR A 289 -3.99 0.79 14.88
C THR A 289 -3.48 1.65 16.03
N LEU A 290 -4.07 2.82 16.23
CA LEU A 290 -3.84 3.68 17.37
C LEU A 290 -5.14 3.81 18.17
N THR A 291 -5.07 3.51 19.47
CA THR A 291 -6.22 3.59 20.37
C THR A 291 -5.94 4.54 21.53
N VAL A 292 -6.84 5.49 21.74
CA VAL A 292 -6.88 6.36 22.93
C VAL A 292 -8.11 5.98 23.73
N ARG A 293 -7.93 5.61 25.01
CA ARG A 293 -9.03 5.09 25.82
C ARG A 293 -9.05 5.70 27.22
N GLY A 294 -10.19 6.27 27.57
CA GLY A 294 -10.53 6.58 28.98
C GLY A 294 -11.23 5.39 29.64
N VAL A 295 -10.87 5.05 30.87
CA VAL A 295 -11.40 3.88 31.59
C VAL A 295 -11.99 4.30 32.94
N GLY A 296 -13.20 3.85 33.20
CA GLY A 296 -13.93 4.18 34.44
C GLY A 296 -14.21 5.67 34.56
N GLU A 297 -14.18 6.20 35.80
CA GLU A 297 -14.19 7.64 36.04
C GLU A 297 -12.81 8.18 35.62
N ASN A 298 -12.75 8.87 34.49
CA ASN A 298 -11.51 9.40 33.93
C ASN A 298 -11.64 10.89 33.64
N ARG A 299 -10.54 11.63 33.86
CA ARG A 299 -10.40 13.03 33.47
C ARG A 299 -8.95 13.33 33.21
N MET A 300 -8.66 13.81 32.03
CA MET A 300 -7.34 14.31 31.69
C MET A 300 -7.37 15.82 31.50
N THR A 301 -6.44 16.51 32.16
CA THR A 301 -6.24 17.96 31.97
C THR A 301 -4.87 18.16 31.30
N LEU A 302 -4.84 18.96 30.25
CA LEU A 302 -3.65 19.17 29.42
C LEU A 302 -3.47 20.67 29.15
N THR A 303 -2.32 21.25 29.51
CA THR A 303 -2.05 22.67 29.21
C THR A 303 -1.45 22.89 27.82
N GLY A 304 -1.06 21.86 27.11
CA GLY A 304 -0.62 21.89 25.71
C GLY A 304 -1.64 21.29 24.77
N SER A 305 -1.17 20.77 23.63
CA SER A 305 -1.98 20.14 22.61
C SER A 305 -1.95 18.62 22.69
N PHE A 306 -3.03 17.97 22.27
CA PHE A 306 -3.12 16.52 22.14
C PHE A 306 -3.09 16.13 20.67
N THR A 307 -2.10 15.34 20.27
CA THR A 307 -1.98 14.82 18.91
C THR A 307 -1.93 13.30 18.90
N ALA A 308 -2.82 12.66 18.15
CA ALA A 308 -2.83 11.21 17.92
C ALA A 308 -2.81 10.94 16.42
N ARG A 309 -1.75 10.30 15.91
CA ARG A 309 -1.56 10.07 14.49
C ARG A 309 -1.18 8.64 14.18
N ALA A 310 -2.00 7.97 13.38
CA ALA A 310 -1.65 6.71 12.73
C ALA A 310 -1.36 6.96 11.26
N LYS A 311 -0.20 6.52 10.76
CA LYS A 311 0.21 6.69 9.37
C LYS A 311 0.84 5.42 8.83
N SER A 312 0.38 4.98 7.66
CA SER A 312 1.00 3.90 6.90
C SER A 312 1.35 4.40 5.50
N VAL A 313 2.60 4.22 5.10
CA VAL A 313 3.07 4.52 3.74
C VAL A 313 3.74 3.27 3.19
N THR A 314 3.07 2.60 2.24
CA THR A 314 3.54 1.32 1.71
C THR A 314 3.49 1.26 0.19
N GLU A 315 4.37 0.44 -0.36
CA GLU A 315 4.45 0.21 -1.80
C GLU A 315 4.68 -1.28 -2.07
N SER A 316 3.95 -1.83 -3.03
CA SER A 316 4.29 -3.11 -3.66
C SER A 316 4.73 -2.88 -5.09
N PHE A 317 5.85 -3.46 -5.47
CA PHE A 317 6.42 -3.35 -6.80
C PHE A 317 6.77 -4.74 -7.33
N ALA A 318 6.09 -5.16 -8.39
CA ALA A 318 6.38 -6.41 -9.08
C ALA A 318 6.85 -6.11 -10.49
N LYS A 319 7.94 -6.75 -10.93
CA LYS A 319 8.46 -6.62 -12.30
C LYS A 319 8.84 -7.97 -12.88
N ALA A 320 8.13 -8.36 -13.92
CA ALA A 320 8.49 -9.51 -14.74
C ALA A 320 9.18 -9.05 -16.03
N ALA A 321 10.33 -9.61 -16.36
CA ALA A 321 11.07 -9.28 -17.58
C ALA A 321 11.45 -10.53 -18.37
N LEU A 322 11.35 -10.46 -19.71
CA LEU A 322 11.88 -11.46 -20.61
C LEU A 322 13.07 -10.90 -21.38
N PRO A 323 14.19 -11.66 -21.49
CA PRO A 323 15.33 -11.26 -22.28
C PRO A 323 15.02 -11.31 -23.79
N GLN A 324 15.91 -10.76 -24.59
CA GLN A 324 15.84 -10.86 -26.05
C GLN A 324 15.96 -12.32 -26.49
N SER A 325 15.09 -12.76 -27.41
CA SER A 325 15.12 -14.13 -27.96
C SER A 325 15.41 -14.14 -29.46
N LEU A 326 16.30 -15.04 -29.86
CA LEU A 326 16.62 -15.35 -31.27
C LEU A 326 16.42 -16.85 -31.47
N GLY A 327 15.54 -17.27 -32.41
CA GLY A 327 15.33 -18.71 -32.64
C GLY A 327 14.26 -19.03 -33.68
N LEU A 328 14.09 -20.33 -33.97
CA LEU A 328 13.02 -20.78 -34.87
C LEU A 328 11.64 -20.66 -34.18
N ALA A 329 11.57 -21.06 -32.94
CA ALA A 329 10.33 -20.90 -32.16
C ALA A 329 10.62 -20.33 -30.78
N SER A 330 9.88 -19.31 -30.37
CA SER A 330 9.95 -18.72 -29.03
C SER A 330 8.56 -18.60 -28.39
N ILE A 331 8.43 -19.15 -27.18
CA ILE A 331 7.21 -19.06 -26.39
C ILE A 331 7.56 -18.37 -25.07
N GLY A 332 6.87 -17.26 -24.76
CA GLY A 332 7.12 -16.48 -23.55
C GLY A 332 5.86 -16.28 -22.72
N SER A 333 5.99 -16.39 -21.41
CA SER A 333 4.96 -15.97 -20.46
C SER A 333 5.55 -15.03 -19.42
N MET A 334 4.90 -13.90 -19.21
CA MET A 334 5.23 -12.95 -18.14
C MET A 334 4.00 -12.69 -17.28
N ILE A 335 4.19 -12.86 -16.00
CA ILE A 335 3.16 -12.52 -15.01
C ILE A 335 3.81 -11.61 -13.97
N SER A 336 3.27 -10.43 -13.83
CA SER A 336 3.63 -9.49 -12.78
C SER A 336 2.40 -9.17 -11.96
N ASP A 337 2.42 -9.49 -10.69
CA ASP A 337 1.32 -9.27 -9.77
C ASP A 337 1.79 -8.38 -8.62
N SER A 338 1.12 -7.26 -8.39
CA SER A 338 1.41 -6.36 -7.29
C SER A 338 0.13 -6.09 -6.50
N SER A 339 0.20 -6.19 -5.18
CA SER A 339 -0.96 -5.91 -4.34
C SER A 339 -0.57 -5.20 -3.04
N THR A 340 -1.35 -4.19 -2.67
CA THR A 340 -1.14 -3.45 -1.43
C THR A 340 -2.46 -3.34 -0.67
N ARG A 341 -2.46 -3.67 0.60
CA ARG A 341 -3.61 -3.51 1.48
C ARG A 341 -3.15 -3.00 2.84
N ASP A 342 -3.51 -1.77 3.16
CA ASP A 342 -3.30 -1.20 4.47
C ASP A 342 -4.63 -1.00 5.20
N VAL A 343 -4.61 -1.21 6.50
CA VAL A 343 -5.68 -0.85 7.42
C VAL A 343 -5.08 0.12 8.43
N VAL A 344 -5.49 1.38 8.37
CA VAL A 344 -5.00 2.43 9.26
C VAL A 344 -6.16 2.96 10.07
N SER A 345 -6.06 2.95 11.39
CA SER A 345 -7.14 3.42 12.24
C SER A 345 -6.68 4.19 13.46
N VAL A 346 -7.41 5.26 13.77
CA VAL A 346 -7.34 5.95 15.05
C VAL A 346 -8.69 5.81 15.74
N THR A 347 -8.68 5.33 16.97
CA THR A 347 -9.91 5.15 17.77
C THR A 347 -9.76 5.87 19.10
N VAL A 348 -10.71 6.73 19.41
CA VAL A 348 -10.83 7.42 20.70
C VAL A 348 -12.11 6.96 21.38
N THR A 349 -12.00 6.34 22.57
CA THR A 349 -13.16 5.73 23.24
C THR A 349 -13.27 6.17 24.69
N GLY A 350 -14.43 6.69 25.06
CA GLY A 350 -14.77 7.04 26.45
C GLY A 350 -13.84 8.06 27.10
N ALA A 351 -13.12 8.84 26.32
CA ALA A 351 -12.11 9.76 26.78
C ALA A 351 -12.75 11.08 27.27
N CYS A 352 -12.46 11.49 28.52
CA CYS A 352 -12.83 12.77 29.05
C CYS A 352 -11.58 13.65 29.16
N MET A 353 -11.49 14.69 28.32
CA MET A 353 -10.30 15.53 28.16
C MET A 353 -10.65 17.03 28.24
N GLU A 354 -9.83 17.78 28.95
CA GLU A 354 -9.82 19.24 28.96
C GLU A 354 -8.44 19.69 28.50
N ILE A 355 -8.37 20.43 27.40
CA ILE A 355 -7.15 20.72 26.65
C ILE A 355 -7.07 22.23 26.40
N ASP A 356 -6.01 22.89 26.87
CA ASP A 356 -5.83 24.32 26.65
C ASP A 356 -5.39 24.62 25.17
N GLY A 357 -4.80 23.67 24.49
CA GLY A 357 -4.43 23.75 23.07
C GLY A 357 -5.42 23.05 22.16
N THR A 358 -4.89 22.53 21.03
CA THR A 358 -5.63 21.82 19.98
C THR A 358 -5.76 20.33 20.30
N PHE A 359 -6.94 19.75 20.06
CA PHE A 359 -7.10 18.29 19.94
C PHE A 359 -7.03 17.88 18.48
N LYS A 360 -6.06 17.02 18.13
CA LYS A 360 -5.86 16.56 16.76
C LYS A 360 -5.75 15.04 16.69
N ALA A 361 -6.62 14.41 15.90
CA ALA A 361 -6.54 12.99 15.60
C ALA A 361 -6.52 12.77 14.08
N GLU A 362 -5.53 12.01 13.59
CA GLU A 362 -5.31 11.78 12.15
C GLU A 362 -5.07 10.31 11.85
N SER A 363 -5.77 9.79 10.86
CA SER A 363 -5.54 8.48 10.26
C SER A 363 -5.15 8.67 8.79
N ILE A 364 -3.93 8.24 8.40
CA ILE A 364 -3.36 8.51 7.08
C ILE A 364 -2.88 7.22 6.44
N GLY A 365 -3.48 6.85 5.31
CA GLY A 365 -3.05 5.77 4.43
C GLY A 365 -2.50 6.30 3.12
N ASN A 366 -1.30 5.89 2.74
CA ASN A 366 -0.73 6.21 1.43
C ASN A 366 -0.12 4.94 0.85
N THR A 367 -0.75 4.41 -0.18
CA THR A 367 -0.41 3.12 -0.75
C THR A 367 -0.14 3.20 -2.24
N ALA A 368 0.85 2.44 -2.69
CA ALA A 368 1.11 2.27 -4.11
C ALA A 368 1.28 0.80 -4.48
N SER A 369 0.66 0.39 -5.57
CA SER A 369 0.81 -0.94 -6.16
C SER A 369 1.22 -0.77 -7.62
N THR A 370 2.41 -1.24 -7.98
CA THR A 370 2.92 -1.12 -9.35
C THR A 370 3.33 -2.50 -9.86
N SER A 371 2.73 -2.88 -10.98
CA SER A 371 3.04 -4.10 -11.69
C SER A 371 3.60 -3.75 -13.07
N GLU A 372 4.78 -4.25 -13.39
CA GLU A 372 5.44 -4.01 -14.68
C GLU A 372 5.81 -5.32 -15.38
N ALA A 373 5.51 -5.42 -16.66
CA ALA A 373 5.99 -6.50 -17.50
C ALA A 373 6.77 -5.94 -18.69
N HIS A 374 8.05 -6.35 -18.82
CA HIS A 374 8.96 -5.84 -19.83
C HIS A 374 9.45 -6.96 -20.74
N LYS A 375 9.24 -6.85 -22.05
CA LYS A 375 9.79 -7.74 -23.06
C LYS A 375 10.87 -7.00 -23.88
N ALA A 376 12.05 -7.54 -23.96
CA ALA A 376 13.16 -6.94 -24.71
C ALA A 376 13.06 -7.06 -26.23
N GLY A 377 12.09 -7.79 -26.77
CA GLY A 377 11.96 -8.05 -28.20
C GLY A 377 12.48 -9.44 -28.60
N GLY A 378 12.30 -9.82 -29.87
CA GLY A 378 12.76 -11.12 -30.39
C GLY A 378 12.69 -11.22 -31.91
N VAL A 379 13.47 -12.15 -32.46
CA VAL A 379 13.44 -12.50 -33.91
C VAL A 379 13.28 -14.01 -34.04
N GLY A 380 12.27 -14.46 -34.80
CA GLY A 380 12.03 -15.89 -34.97
C GLY A 380 11.09 -16.22 -36.14
N VAL A 381 10.93 -17.52 -36.42
CA VAL A 381 9.93 -17.98 -37.40
C VAL A 381 8.53 -18.01 -36.75
N VAL A 382 8.45 -18.50 -35.51
CA VAL A 382 7.22 -18.50 -34.72
C VAL A 382 7.48 -17.84 -33.37
N GLY A 383 6.70 -16.82 -33.05
CA GLY A 383 6.72 -16.12 -31.75
C GLY A 383 5.36 -16.12 -31.08
N ALA A 384 5.27 -16.59 -29.84
CA ALA A 384 4.06 -16.49 -29.03
C ALA A 384 4.36 -15.91 -27.64
N THR A 385 3.65 -14.88 -27.22
CA THR A 385 3.85 -14.26 -25.91
C THR A 385 2.53 -14.00 -25.21
N ALA A 386 2.45 -14.43 -23.95
CA ALA A 386 1.38 -14.07 -23.04
C ALA A 386 1.92 -13.18 -21.92
N THR A 387 1.29 -12.04 -21.69
CA THR A 387 1.73 -11.06 -20.69
C THR A 387 0.56 -10.65 -19.82
N THR A 388 0.72 -10.76 -18.51
CA THR A 388 -0.23 -10.22 -17.54
C THR A 388 0.51 -9.29 -16.58
N SER A 389 -0.03 -8.09 -16.39
CA SER A 389 0.44 -7.14 -15.40
C SER A 389 -0.79 -6.73 -14.57
N ASP A 390 -0.85 -7.15 -13.32
CA ASP A 390 -1.99 -6.93 -12.42
C ASP A 390 -1.54 -6.09 -11.21
N ALA A 391 -2.19 -4.96 -11.00
CA ALA A 391 -1.93 -4.09 -9.86
C ALA A 391 -3.20 -3.88 -9.04
N LYS A 392 -3.10 -4.10 -7.72
CA LYS A 392 -4.24 -4.02 -6.81
C LYS A 392 -3.96 -3.15 -5.61
N VAL A 393 -4.92 -2.29 -5.25
CA VAL A 393 -5.00 -1.63 -3.94
C VAL A 393 -6.28 -2.10 -3.24
N GLY A 394 -6.16 -2.62 -2.00
CA GLY A 394 -7.17 -3.47 -1.42
C GLY A 394 -7.06 -4.91 -1.95
N ALA A 395 -7.60 -5.89 -1.23
CA ALA A 395 -7.55 -7.29 -1.65
C ALA A 395 -8.79 -7.70 -2.47
N ALA A 396 -9.93 -7.12 -2.15
CA ALA A 396 -11.22 -7.31 -2.81
C ALA A 396 -12.21 -6.24 -2.34
N SER A 397 -13.42 -6.21 -2.89
CA SER A 397 -14.47 -5.26 -2.48
C SER A 397 -14.88 -5.38 -1.01
N ASP A 398 -14.80 -6.57 -0.43
CA ASP A 398 -15.02 -6.87 1.00
C ASP A 398 -13.77 -6.66 1.87
N LYS A 399 -12.62 -6.42 1.27
CA LYS A 399 -11.32 -6.19 1.92
C LYS A 399 -10.61 -4.98 1.31
N PRO A 400 -11.21 -3.78 1.39
CA PRO A 400 -10.62 -2.58 0.80
C PRO A 400 -9.36 -2.12 1.56
N GLN A 401 -8.63 -1.22 0.95
CA GLN A 401 -7.73 -0.30 1.63
C GLN A 401 -8.58 0.55 2.59
N THR A 402 -8.29 0.52 3.88
CA THR A 402 -9.15 1.17 4.87
C THR A 402 -8.39 2.20 5.67
N VAL A 403 -8.94 3.42 5.74
CA VAL A 403 -8.45 4.49 6.61
C VAL A 403 -9.61 5.01 7.44
N GLY A 404 -9.54 4.86 8.75
CA GLY A 404 -10.65 5.17 9.63
C GLY A 404 -10.24 5.99 10.85
N LEU A 405 -11.10 6.92 11.25
CA LEU A 405 -11.03 7.63 12.51
C LEU A 405 -12.37 7.54 13.22
N THR A 406 -12.34 7.07 14.46
CA THR A 406 -13.57 6.89 15.25
C THR A 406 -13.43 7.53 16.62
N VAL A 407 -14.40 8.34 17.00
CA VAL A 407 -14.58 8.86 18.35
C VAL A 407 -15.90 8.33 18.90
N THR A 408 -15.86 7.61 20.03
CA THR A 408 -17.07 6.99 20.61
C THR A 408 -17.17 7.30 22.08
N GLY A 409 -18.23 8.01 22.46
CA GLY A 409 -18.49 8.42 23.83
C GLY A 409 -17.43 9.37 24.39
N GLY A 410 -17.61 9.79 25.66
CA GLY A 410 -16.69 10.72 26.33
C GLY A 410 -16.97 12.20 26.04
N SER A 411 -16.11 13.07 26.55
CA SER A 411 -16.18 14.52 26.37
C SER A 411 -14.80 15.08 26.10
N ILE A 412 -14.63 15.79 25.00
CA ILE A 412 -13.38 16.46 24.65
C ILE A 412 -13.65 17.96 24.55
N GLN A 413 -12.97 18.73 25.39
CA GLN A 413 -13.04 20.21 25.40
C GLN A 413 -11.64 20.72 25.00
N ALA A 414 -11.57 21.61 24.01
CA ALA A 414 -10.36 22.29 23.58
C ALA A 414 -10.57 23.81 23.62
N LEU A 415 -9.59 24.57 24.12
CA LEU A 415 -9.63 26.04 24.02
C LEU A 415 -9.23 26.53 22.62
N GLU A 416 -8.60 25.69 21.83
CA GLU A 416 -8.34 25.93 20.41
C GLU A 416 -9.23 25.03 19.55
N ASP A 417 -8.67 24.39 18.54
CA ASP A 417 -9.40 23.62 17.55
C ASP A 417 -9.55 22.14 17.91
N ILE A 418 -10.58 21.51 17.35
CA ILE A 418 -10.70 20.04 17.28
C ILE A 418 -10.62 19.63 15.82
N ILE A 419 -9.61 18.82 15.47
CA ILE A 419 -9.34 18.36 14.12
C ILE A 419 -9.37 16.84 14.06
N LEU A 420 -10.35 16.29 13.33
CA LEU A 420 -10.51 14.86 13.07
C LEU A 420 -10.37 14.58 11.58
N ARG A 421 -9.32 13.85 11.17
CA ARG A 421 -9.05 13.64 9.75
C ARG A 421 -8.72 12.20 9.42
N ALA A 422 -9.42 11.64 8.43
CA ALA A 422 -9.06 10.41 7.73
C ALA A 422 -8.66 10.76 6.30
N TYR A 423 -7.44 10.42 5.91
CA TYR A 423 -6.89 10.73 4.60
C TYR A 423 -6.32 9.47 3.94
N ASN A 424 -6.88 9.09 2.80
CA ASN A 424 -6.52 7.90 2.05
C ASN A 424 -6.01 8.28 0.67
N THR A 425 -4.79 7.88 0.34
CA THR A 425 -4.24 8.03 -1.00
C THR A 425 -3.85 6.66 -1.52
N GLY A 426 -4.31 6.34 -2.72
CA GLY A 426 -3.99 5.06 -3.30
C GLY A 426 -3.65 5.15 -4.79
N LYS A 427 -2.64 4.40 -5.21
CA LYS A 427 -2.17 4.35 -6.58
C LYS A 427 -1.98 2.92 -7.04
N ALA A 428 -2.66 2.53 -8.12
CA ALA A 428 -2.50 1.22 -8.76
C ALA A 428 -2.06 1.39 -10.22
N GLN A 429 -0.97 0.74 -10.62
CA GLN A 429 -0.41 0.88 -11.97
C GLN A 429 -0.04 -0.47 -12.56
N SER A 430 -0.64 -0.82 -13.69
CA SER A 430 -0.28 -1.96 -14.52
C SER A 430 0.34 -1.46 -15.82
N ILE A 431 1.60 -1.82 -16.05
CA ILE A 431 2.39 -1.31 -17.17
C ILE A 431 2.98 -2.47 -17.94
N VAL A 432 2.77 -2.48 -19.26
CA VAL A 432 3.43 -3.41 -20.17
C VAL A 432 4.23 -2.65 -21.21
N LYS A 433 5.54 -2.87 -21.22
CA LYS A 433 6.46 -2.38 -22.25
C LYS A 433 6.90 -3.54 -23.14
N LYS A 434 6.48 -3.54 -24.37
CA LYS A 434 6.88 -4.54 -25.36
C LYS A 434 8.02 -3.97 -26.20
N GLY A 435 9.13 -4.71 -26.32
CA GLY A 435 10.12 -4.47 -27.36
C GLY A 435 9.58 -4.87 -28.74
N THR A 436 10.30 -4.52 -29.80
CA THR A 436 9.94 -4.91 -31.17
C THR A 436 10.12 -6.43 -31.35
N GLU A 437 9.05 -7.10 -31.74
CA GLU A 437 9.08 -8.51 -32.11
C GLU A 437 8.98 -8.65 -33.62
N VAL A 438 9.90 -9.42 -34.23
CA VAL A 438 9.91 -9.71 -35.68
C VAL A 438 9.82 -11.22 -35.86
N SER A 439 8.74 -11.71 -36.44
CA SER A 439 8.51 -13.15 -36.61
C SER A 439 7.82 -13.48 -37.92
N GLY A 440 7.95 -14.72 -38.40
CA GLY A 440 7.13 -15.23 -39.49
C GLY A 440 5.65 -15.27 -39.08
N ILE A 441 5.39 -15.89 -37.93
CA ILE A 441 4.07 -15.92 -37.29
C ILE A 441 4.22 -15.32 -35.83
N GLY A 442 3.57 -14.21 -35.57
CA GLY A 442 3.59 -13.53 -34.28
C GLY A 442 2.22 -13.52 -33.60
N ILE A 443 2.13 -14.03 -32.38
CA ILE A 443 0.90 -13.99 -31.59
C ILE A 443 1.22 -13.37 -30.20
N THR A 444 0.56 -12.28 -29.88
CA THR A 444 0.71 -11.61 -28.57
C THR A 444 -0.64 -11.51 -27.87
N LYS A 445 -0.67 -11.85 -26.59
CA LYS A 445 -1.82 -11.60 -25.71
C LYS A 445 -1.33 -10.81 -24.51
N THR A 446 -1.98 -9.68 -24.23
CA THR A 446 -1.61 -8.80 -23.11
C THR A 446 -2.85 -8.44 -22.31
N SER A 447 -2.77 -8.56 -20.99
CA SER A 447 -3.83 -8.19 -20.06
C SER A 447 -3.26 -7.33 -18.94
N LEU A 448 -3.88 -6.17 -18.69
CA LEU A 448 -3.49 -5.21 -17.66
C LEU A 448 -4.69 -4.86 -16.79
N PRO A 449 -5.15 -5.75 -15.92
CA PRO A 449 -6.13 -5.38 -14.93
C PRO A 449 -5.49 -4.48 -13.86
N THR A 450 -6.22 -3.46 -13.46
CA THR A 450 -5.90 -2.60 -12.33
C THR A 450 -7.14 -2.46 -11.48
N ASN A 451 -7.10 -2.99 -10.26
CA ASN A 451 -8.25 -3.03 -9.39
C ASN A 451 -7.95 -2.29 -8.08
N SER A 452 -8.85 -1.43 -7.67
CA SER A 452 -8.64 -0.62 -6.48
C SER A 452 -9.93 -0.49 -5.68
N TRP A 453 -9.85 -0.81 -4.39
CA TRP A 453 -10.97 -0.72 -3.46
C TRP A 453 -10.57 0.10 -2.25
N TYR A 454 -11.30 1.19 -2.00
CA TYR A 454 -11.02 2.14 -0.92
C TYR A 454 -12.21 2.31 0.01
N SER A 455 -11.90 2.46 1.30
CA SER A 455 -12.87 2.84 2.32
C SER A 455 -12.23 3.84 3.26
N THR A 456 -12.79 5.06 3.31
CA THR A 456 -12.31 6.13 4.17
C THR A 456 -13.46 6.59 5.05
N ASN A 457 -13.24 6.67 6.36
CA ASN A 457 -14.32 7.07 7.25
C ASN A 457 -13.87 7.92 8.43
N VAL A 458 -14.70 8.90 8.79
CA VAL A 458 -14.67 9.59 10.08
C VAL A 458 -16.00 9.36 10.78
N SER A 459 -15.95 8.88 12.01
CA SER A 459 -17.16 8.59 12.80
C SER A 459 -17.07 9.21 14.19
N VAL A 460 -18.04 10.00 14.57
CA VAL A 460 -18.19 10.56 15.91
C VAL A 460 -19.56 10.16 16.44
N THR A 461 -19.61 9.21 17.39
CA THR A 461 -20.83 8.52 17.77
C THR A 461 -20.87 8.19 19.28
N GLY A 462 -21.90 7.48 19.72
CA GLY A 462 -22.01 6.96 21.08
C GLY A 462 -22.22 8.05 22.14
N GLY A 463 -22.85 9.16 21.76
CA GLY A 463 -23.10 10.28 22.67
C GLY A 463 -21.83 11.08 23.02
N ALA A 464 -20.81 11.05 22.17
CA ALA A 464 -19.62 11.88 22.34
C ALA A 464 -19.99 13.38 22.36
N VAL A 465 -19.26 14.15 23.14
CA VAL A 465 -19.42 15.62 23.23
C VAL A 465 -18.08 16.26 22.89
N LEU A 466 -18.05 17.02 21.79
CA LEU A 466 -16.87 17.75 21.34
C LEU A 466 -17.18 19.25 21.44
N THR A 467 -16.38 19.98 22.21
CA THR A 467 -16.52 21.42 22.39
C THR A 467 -15.21 22.12 22.12
N ALA A 468 -15.19 23.11 21.24
CA ALA A 468 -14.02 23.92 20.92
C ALA A 468 -14.35 25.42 21.10
N GLU A 469 -13.45 26.20 21.71
CA GLU A 469 -13.52 27.67 21.63
C GLU A 469 -13.07 28.16 20.22
N GLY A 470 -12.24 27.39 19.53
CA GLY A 470 -11.95 27.56 18.11
C GLY A 470 -12.93 26.82 17.21
N SER A 471 -12.41 26.19 16.15
CA SER A 471 -13.18 25.48 15.13
C SER A 471 -13.20 23.98 15.38
N ILE A 472 -14.26 23.31 14.90
CA ILE A 472 -14.31 21.84 14.81
C ILE A 472 -14.29 21.45 13.34
N THR A 473 -13.33 20.61 12.95
CA THR A 473 -13.18 20.12 11.57
C THR A 473 -13.19 18.59 11.54
N LEU A 474 -14.14 18.02 10.80
CA LEU A 474 -14.22 16.61 10.48
C LEU A 474 -14.00 16.42 8.98
N THR A 475 -12.93 15.74 8.58
CA THR A 475 -12.61 15.54 7.17
C THR A 475 -12.34 14.08 6.87
N SER A 476 -13.08 13.53 5.91
CA SER A 476 -12.82 12.25 5.29
C SER A 476 -12.48 12.50 3.82
N GLU A 477 -11.25 12.19 3.41
CA GLU A 477 -10.75 12.49 2.07
C GLU A 477 -10.07 11.28 1.46
N ASP A 478 -10.43 10.95 0.20
CA ASP A 478 -9.71 9.97 -0.58
C ASP A 478 -9.25 10.52 -1.94
N THR A 479 -8.04 10.13 -2.32
CA THR A 479 -7.48 10.45 -3.64
C THR A 479 -6.97 9.16 -4.27
N THR A 480 -7.51 8.80 -5.42
CA THR A 480 -7.25 7.51 -6.06
C THR A 480 -6.65 7.68 -7.45
N GLU A 481 -5.65 6.86 -7.77
CA GLU A 481 -5.05 6.80 -9.12
C GLU A 481 -5.06 5.36 -9.63
N ALA A 482 -5.55 5.14 -10.86
CA ALA A 482 -5.45 3.86 -11.56
C ALA A 482 -4.91 4.06 -12.97
N LYS A 483 -3.88 3.26 -13.33
CA LYS A 483 -3.25 3.33 -14.65
C LYS A 483 -3.04 1.94 -15.23
N ALA A 484 -3.62 1.69 -16.41
CA ALA A 484 -3.33 0.55 -17.27
C ALA A 484 -2.70 1.07 -18.56
N ASP A 485 -1.41 0.80 -18.80
CA ASP A 485 -0.65 1.33 -19.94
C ASP A 485 0.08 0.21 -20.68
N ALA A 486 -0.38 -0.11 -21.87
CA ALA A 486 0.25 -1.07 -22.77
C ALA A 486 0.66 -0.41 -24.08
N THR A 487 1.95 -0.46 -24.37
CA THR A 487 2.51 0.02 -25.64
C THR A 487 3.45 -1.03 -26.25
N GLY A 488 3.41 -1.20 -27.57
CA GLY A 488 4.34 -2.11 -28.22
C GLY A 488 4.18 -2.24 -29.73
N THR A 489 5.23 -2.78 -30.38
CA THR A 489 5.28 -3.03 -31.82
C THR A 489 5.48 -4.51 -32.08
N ASN A 490 4.66 -5.08 -32.96
CA ASN A 490 4.78 -6.48 -33.39
C ASN A 490 4.74 -6.55 -34.92
N ILE A 491 5.79 -7.13 -35.54
CA ILE A 491 5.91 -7.25 -36.98
C ILE A 491 5.95 -8.73 -37.31
N GLY A 492 4.92 -9.23 -38.01
CA GLY A 492 4.91 -10.60 -38.53
C GLY A 492 5.02 -10.61 -40.04
N PHE A 493 5.97 -11.39 -40.64
CA PHE A 493 6.07 -11.44 -42.10
C PHE A 493 4.88 -12.13 -42.77
N ALA A 494 4.32 -13.17 -42.16
CA ALA A 494 3.16 -13.88 -42.66
C ALA A 494 1.89 -13.57 -41.90
N ILE A 495 1.89 -13.82 -40.58
CA ILE A 495 0.72 -13.60 -39.73
C ILE A 495 1.14 -12.84 -38.47
N ASN A 496 0.41 -11.77 -38.15
CA ASN A 496 0.55 -11.04 -36.92
C ASN A 496 -0.81 -10.91 -36.20
N ALA A 497 -0.89 -11.34 -34.94
CA ALA A 497 -2.08 -11.18 -34.12
C ALA A 497 -1.72 -10.57 -32.75
N ASP A 498 -2.29 -9.42 -32.44
CA ASP A 498 -2.13 -8.72 -31.16
C ASP A 498 -3.49 -8.56 -30.45
N PHE A 499 -3.57 -9.08 -29.23
CA PHE A 499 -4.74 -8.97 -28.36
C PHE A 499 -4.34 -8.26 -27.07
N THR A 500 -4.68 -6.99 -26.93
CA THR A 500 -4.30 -6.19 -25.77
C THR A 500 -5.51 -5.61 -25.08
N LYS A 501 -5.63 -5.84 -23.76
CA LYS A 501 -6.69 -5.34 -22.93
C LYS A 501 -6.13 -4.63 -21.70
N GLY A 502 -6.46 -3.34 -21.55
CA GLY A 502 -6.15 -2.53 -20.36
C GLY A 502 -7.45 -2.16 -19.64
N GLU A 503 -7.53 -2.44 -18.35
CA GLU A 503 -8.72 -2.23 -17.53
C GLU A 503 -8.37 -1.58 -16.21
N ASN A 504 -9.06 -0.52 -15.86
CA ASN A 504 -9.02 0.08 -14.54
C ASN A 504 -10.40 0.00 -13.89
N HIS A 505 -10.44 -0.51 -12.67
CA HIS A 505 -11.64 -0.55 -11.84
C HIS A 505 -11.33 0.10 -10.50
N ILE A 506 -12.03 1.18 -10.17
CA ILE A 506 -11.95 1.84 -8.87
C ILE A 506 -13.31 1.77 -8.19
N THR A 507 -13.33 1.28 -6.96
CA THR A 507 -14.46 1.44 -6.05
C THR A 507 -14.00 2.21 -4.83
N SER A 508 -14.63 3.35 -4.53
CA SER A 508 -14.29 4.21 -3.40
C SER A 508 -15.53 4.56 -2.59
N ASN A 509 -15.45 4.32 -1.27
CA ASN A 509 -16.48 4.69 -0.32
C ASN A 509 -15.89 5.65 0.71
N ASN A 510 -16.39 6.88 0.73
CA ASN A 510 -15.95 7.93 1.62
C ASN A 510 -17.12 8.37 2.51
N THR A 511 -16.97 8.25 3.83
CA THR A 511 -18.08 8.47 4.74
C THR A 511 -17.71 9.36 5.92
N VAL A 512 -18.64 10.20 6.35
CA VAL A 512 -18.63 10.86 7.67
C VAL A 512 -19.94 10.56 8.38
N THR A 513 -19.84 10.06 9.62
CA THR A 513 -21.01 9.73 10.44
C THR A 513 -20.95 10.50 11.75
N ILE A 514 -22.03 11.22 12.07
CA ILE A 514 -22.17 12.02 13.29
C ILE A 514 -23.40 11.55 14.04
N GLY A 515 -23.20 11.05 15.27
CA GLY A 515 -24.21 10.72 16.26
C GLY A 515 -23.76 11.29 17.61
N ALA A 516 -23.52 12.62 17.67
CA ALA A 516 -22.78 13.28 18.74
C ALA A 516 -23.15 14.76 18.86
N LYS A 517 -22.70 15.39 19.95
CA LYS A 517 -22.79 16.85 20.12
C LYS A 517 -21.50 17.52 19.72
N LEU A 518 -21.56 18.42 18.75
CA LEU A 518 -20.43 19.20 18.24
C LEU A 518 -20.73 20.69 18.43
N GLN A 519 -19.93 21.36 19.24
CA GLN A 519 -20.12 22.76 19.61
C GLN A 519 -18.82 23.53 19.37
N ALA A 520 -18.79 24.38 18.34
CA ALA A 520 -17.69 25.26 18.03
C ALA A 520 -18.05 26.72 18.36
N ASP A 521 -17.15 27.46 18.95
CA ASP A 521 -17.38 28.91 19.12
C ASP A 521 -17.08 29.67 17.80
N ASP A 522 -16.14 29.16 16.99
CA ASP A 522 -15.90 29.69 15.64
C ASP A 522 -16.69 28.86 14.59
N SER A 523 -16.06 28.01 13.82
CA SER A 523 -16.65 27.31 12.67
C SER A 523 -16.78 25.81 12.90
N LEU A 524 -17.85 25.20 12.37
CA LEU A 524 -18.01 23.75 12.29
C LEU A 524 -18.00 23.31 10.82
N THR A 525 -16.98 22.53 10.45
CA THR A 525 -16.82 22.03 9.09
C THR A 525 -16.82 20.51 9.06
N VAL A 526 -17.70 19.95 8.25
CA VAL A 526 -17.82 18.51 8.01
C VAL A 526 -17.69 18.24 6.51
N THR A 527 -16.67 17.49 6.11
CA THR A 527 -16.38 17.27 4.68
C THR A 527 -16.13 15.79 4.39
N ALA A 528 -16.79 15.28 3.34
CA ALA A 528 -16.42 14.03 2.66
C ALA A 528 -16.01 14.39 1.22
N ASP A 529 -14.76 14.15 0.84
CA ASP A 529 -14.20 14.55 -0.46
C ASP A 529 -13.51 13.37 -1.17
N SER A 530 -13.83 13.14 -2.45
CA SER A 530 -13.26 12.05 -3.24
C SER A 530 -12.82 12.53 -4.61
N LYS A 531 -11.57 12.20 -4.99
CA LYS A 531 -10.93 12.53 -6.26
C LYS A 531 -10.39 11.27 -6.93
N ALA A 532 -10.49 11.19 -8.26
CA ALA A 532 -9.97 10.07 -9.02
C ALA A 532 -9.19 10.52 -10.27
N THR A 533 -8.06 9.86 -10.50
CA THR A 533 -7.33 9.94 -11.75
C THR A 533 -7.24 8.56 -12.38
N MET A 534 -7.73 8.40 -13.61
CA MET A 534 -7.73 7.12 -14.30
C MET A 534 -7.17 7.25 -15.72
N THR A 535 -6.27 6.34 -16.08
CA THR A 535 -5.74 6.27 -17.43
C THR A 535 -5.72 4.83 -17.91
N ALA A 536 -6.58 4.48 -18.87
CA ALA A 536 -6.49 3.23 -19.62
C ALA A 536 -5.96 3.53 -21.01
N LYS A 537 -4.74 3.04 -21.33
CA LYS A 537 -4.09 3.28 -22.61
C LYS A 537 -3.59 1.98 -23.21
N THR A 538 -4.11 1.65 -24.40
CA THR A 538 -3.63 0.52 -25.20
C THR A 538 -3.22 1.01 -26.59
N VAL A 539 -1.95 0.82 -26.93
CA VAL A 539 -1.42 1.21 -28.25
C VAL A 539 -0.63 0.05 -28.82
N ALA A 540 -0.96 -0.34 -30.04
CA ALA A 540 -0.21 -1.36 -30.76
C ALA A 540 0.03 -0.93 -32.21
N ASP A 541 1.27 -1.15 -32.67
CA ASP A 541 1.67 -1.01 -34.05
C ASP A 541 2.01 -2.41 -34.61
N GLY A 542 1.49 -2.75 -35.77
CA GLY A 542 1.68 -4.08 -36.36
C GLY A 542 1.86 -4.03 -37.86
N GLY A 543 2.61 -5.01 -38.40
CA GLY A 543 2.81 -5.18 -39.87
C GLY A 543 2.93 -6.65 -40.24
N GLY A 544 2.53 -7.01 -41.48
CA GLY A 544 2.64 -8.38 -41.97
C GLY A 544 1.76 -8.63 -43.19
N PHE A 545 1.81 -9.85 -43.76
CA PHE A 545 0.90 -10.19 -44.86
C PHE A 545 -0.55 -10.24 -44.40
N PHE A 546 -0.82 -10.91 -43.25
CA PHE A 546 -2.09 -10.86 -42.51
C PHE A 546 -1.88 -10.27 -41.15
N THR A 547 -2.56 -9.19 -40.85
CA THR A 547 -2.52 -8.55 -39.52
C THR A 547 -3.90 -8.52 -38.86
N LYS A 548 -3.99 -8.91 -37.59
CA LYS A 548 -5.19 -8.81 -36.79
C LYS A 548 -4.86 -8.19 -35.43
N GLY A 549 -5.43 -7.02 -35.14
CA GLY A 549 -5.29 -6.39 -33.83
C GLY A 549 -6.63 -6.25 -33.13
N THR A 550 -6.66 -6.56 -31.84
CA THR A 550 -7.83 -6.27 -30.98
C THR A 550 -7.34 -5.56 -29.74
N LEU A 551 -7.70 -4.30 -29.61
CA LEU A 551 -7.34 -3.47 -28.47
C LEU A 551 -8.58 -3.08 -27.69
N THR A 552 -8.51 -3.18 -26.38
CA THR A 552 -9.57 -2.75 -25.50
C THR A 552 -9.01 -1.92 -24.37
N ALA A 553 -9.56 -0.74 -24.12
CA ALA A 553 -9.26 0.09 -22.97
C ALA A 553 -10.55 0.39 -22.19
N ILE A 554 -10.55 0.10 -20.89
CA ILE A 554 -11.72 0.23 -20.03
C ILE A 554 -11.37 1.03 -18.79
N ASN A 555 -12.21 2.01 -18.44
CA ASN A 555 -12.20 2.67 -17.14
C ASN A 555 -13.57 2.51 -16.49
N GLU A 556 -13.61 1.99 -15.27
CA GLU A 556 -14.82 1.91 -14.45
C GLU A 556 -14.54 2.54 -13.08
N LEU A 557 -15.31 3.56 -12.74
CA LEU A 557 -15.27 4.23 -11.44
C LEU A 557 -16.65 4.15 -10.79
N ILE A 558 -16.69 3.56 -9.60
CA ILE A 558 -17.86 3.54 -8.73
C ILE A 558 -17.44 4.19 -7.41
N ARG A 559 -18.05 5.31 -7.07
CA ARG A 559 -17.73 5.99 -5.82
C ARG A 559 -18.92 6.58 -5.12
N SER A 560 -18.80 6.69 -3.79
CA SER A 560 -19.77 7.36 -2.95
C SER A 560 -19.10 8.29 -1.94
N CYS A 561 -19.62 9.49 -1.78
CA CYS A 561 -19.33 10.40 -0.68
C CYS A 561 -20.60 10.59 0.12
N LEU A 562 -20.63 10.10 1.37
CA LEU A 562 -21.82 10.11 2.20
C LEU A 562 -21.51 10.81 3.53
N ILE A 563 -22.33 11.81 3.88
CA ILE A 563 -22.35 12.37 5.23
C ILE A 563 -23.70 12.02 5.85
N THR A 564 -23.67 11.37 7.01
CA THR A 564 -24.86 11.03 7.79
C THR A 564 -24.80 11.76 9.12
N VAL A 565 -25.80 12.59 9.40
CA VAL A 565 -26.03 13.18 10.72
C VAL A 565 -27.23 12.45 11.31
N ALA A 566 -26.96 11.63 12.33
CA ALA A 566 -27.91 10.67 12.89
C ALA A 566 -28.63 11.22 14.13
N GLU A 567 -29.52 10.43 14.68
CA GLU A 567 -30.32 10.73 15.87
C GLU A 567 -29.48 11.27 17.05
N ASN A 568 -30.08 12.20 17.81
CA ASN A 568 -29.49 12.82 19.00
C ASN A 568 -28.22 13.63 18.73
N SER A 569 -27.96 14.02 17.50
CA SER A 569 -26.88 14.95 17.18
C SER A 569 -27.31 16.39 17.46
N ASP A 570 -26.39 17.18 18.04
CA ASP A 570 -26.54 18.64 18.17
C ASP A 570 -25.30 19.28 17.51
N LEU A 571 -25.50 20.05 16.47
CA LEU A 571 -24.44 20.72 15.73
C LEU A 571 -24.59 22.23 15.89
N SER A 572 -23.59 22.89 16.43
CA SER A 572 -23.60 24.34 16.60
C SER A 572 -22.29 25.02 16.27
N ALA A 573 -22.39 26.18 15.65
CA ALA A 573 -21.34 27.17 15.50
C ALA A 573 -21.83 28.53 15.94
N ASN A 574 -20.97 29.36 16.53
CA ASN A 574 -21.38 30.67 17.04
C ASN A 574 -21.02 31.83 16.11
N HIS A 575 -19.74 32.00 15.79
CA HIS A 575 -19.22 33.17 15.09
C HIS A 575 -18.86 32.94 13.63
N GLY A 576 -18.43 31.73 13.26
CA GLY A 576 -18.03 31.39 11.90
C GLY A 576 -19.15 30.75 11.07
N SER A 577 -18.80 29.80 10.23
CA SER A 577 -19.76 29.05 9.38
C SER A 577 -20.01 27.64 9.90
N LEU A 578 -21.23 27.14 9.68
CA LEU A 578 -21.53 25.71 9.78
C LEU A 578 -21.64 25.14 8.38
N SER A 579 -20.73 24.24 8.00
CA SER A 579 -20.64 23.68 6.65
C SER A 579 -20.64 22.16 6.69
N ILE A 580 -21.55 21.53 5.96
CA ILE A 580 -21.65 20.07 5.76
C ILE A 580 -21.63 19.81 4.27
N CYS A 581 -20.50 19.33 3.74
CA CYS A 581 -20.28 19.22 2.30
C CYS A 581 -19.79 17.83 1.91
N ALA A 582 -20.59 17.10 1.12
CA ALA A 582 -20.17 15.90 0.43
C ALA A 582 -19.79 16.27 -1.01
N ASN A 583 -18.54 16.05 -1.42
CA ASN A 583 -18.03 16.39 -2.74
C ASN A 583 -17.42 15.17 -3.42
N ALA A 584 -17.82 14.90 -4.64
CA ALA A 584 -17.27 13.82 -5.43
C ALA A 584 -16.98 14.29 -6.85
N GLY A 585 -15.74 14.19 -7.31
CA GLY A 585 -15.35 14.36 -8.69
C GLY A 585 -14.97 15.75 -9.18
N GLU A 586 -14.86 16.72 -8.31
CA GLU A 586 -14.60 18.13 -8.71
C GLU A 586 -13.31 18.31 -9.53
N ASN A 587 -12.29 17.46 -9.28
CA ASN A 587 -10.99 17.54 -9.94
C ASN A 587 -10.55 16.21 -10.57
N ASP A 588 -11.49 15.43 -11.11
CA ASP A 588 -11.18 14.17 -11.77
C ASP A 588 -10.48 14.39 -13.11
N VAL A 589 -9.57 13.45 -13.42
CA VAL A 589 -8.94 13.35 -14.74
C VAL A 589 -9.05 11.91 -15.21
N ILE A 590 -9.90 11.65 -16.21
CA ILE A 590 -10.16 10.29 -16.68
C ILE A 590 -9.94 10.22 -18.18
N THR A 591 -8.96 9.39 -18.59
CA THR A 591 -8.60 9.23 -20.00
C THR A 591 -8.66 7.75 -20.39
N THR A 592 -9.39 7.45 -21.46
CA THR A 592 -9.47 6.13 -22.06
C THR A 592 -9.01 6.22 -23.50
N THR A 593 -7.93 5.50 -23.86
CA THR A 593 -7.36 5.57 -25.20
C THR A 593 -7.03 4.18 -25.71
N ALA A 594 -7.53 3.85 -26.90
CA ALA A 594 -7.12 2.66 -27.63
C ALA A 594 -6.77 3.05 -29.06
N LYS A 595 -5.54 2.75 -29.50
CA LYS A 595 -5.05 3.08 -30.83
C LYS A 595 -4.32 1.89 -31.46
N ILE A 596 -4.74 1.50 -32.64
CA ILE A 596 -4.02 0.52 -33.45
C ILE A 596 -3.54 1.16 -34.76
N THR A 597 -2.31 0.85 -35.13
CA THR A 597 -1.78 1.08 -36.49
C THR A 597 -1.40 -0.26 -37.07
N SER A 598 -2.00 -0.68 -38.15
CA SER A 598 -1.70 -1.95 -38.80
C SER A 598 -1.53 -1.82 -40.31
N GLY A 599 -0.52 -2.48 -40.85
CA GLY A 599 -0.24 -2.50 -42.28
C GLY A 599 -0.06 -3.93 -42.80
N GLY A 600 -0.54 -4.21 -44.03
CA GLY A 600 -0.39 -5.54 -44.65
C GLY A 600 -1.23 -5.72 -45.88
N VAL A 601 -1.17 -6.90 -46.50
CA VAL A 601 -2.09 -7.22 -47.62
C VAL A 601 -3.53 -7.30 -47.09
N VAL A 602 -3.73 -7.94 -45.94
CA VAL A 602 -5.00 -7.93 -45.22
C VAL A 602 -4.77 -7.39 -43.81
N ALA A 603 -5.40 -6.29 -43.46
CA ALA A 603 -5.29 -5.65 -42.17
C ALA A 603 -6.67 -5.50 -41.45
N LEU A 604 -6.82 -6.17 -40.31
CA LEU A 604 -8.05 -6.18 -39.50
C LEU A 604 -7.77 -5.51 -38.15
N GLY A 605 -8.34 -4.36 -37.91
CA GLY A 605 -8.18 -3.60 -36.66
C GLY A 605 -9.50 -3.51 -35.89
N LYS A 606 -9.55 -4.09 -34.68
CA LYS A 606 -10.68 -3.90 -33.75
C LYS A 606 -10.23 -3.09 -32.54
N VAL A 607 -10.89 -1.97 -32.31
CA VAL A 607 -10.57 -1.06 -31.20
C VAL A 607 -11.84 -0.76 -30.40
N ARG A 608 -11.74 -0.93 -29.10
CA ARG A 608 -12.84 -0.64 -28.18
C ARG A 608 -12.37 0.22 -27.01
N THR A 609 -13.11 1.27 -26.72
CA THR A 609 -12.98 2.03 -25.47
C THR A 609 -14.31 2.07 -24.75
N ASP A 610 -14.30 1.69 -23.48
CA ASP A 610 -15.47 1.77 -22.61
C ASP A 610 -15.12 2.60 -21.38
N LEU A 611 -16.02 3.50 -21.04
CA LEU A 611 -15.94 4.30 -19.83
C LEU A 611 -17.27 4.21 -19.08
N THR A 612 -17.22 3.84 -17.81
CA THR A 612 -18.38 3.83 -16.92
C THR A 612 -18.04 4.58 -15.65
N LEU A 613 -18.78 5.63 -15.37
CA LEU A 613 -18.62 6.45 -14.16
C LEU A 613 -19.95 6.48 -13.41
N ARG A 614 -19.91 6.06 -12.15
CA ARG A 614 -21.04 6.15 -11.22
C ARG A 614 -20.57 6.89 -9.98
N THR A 615 -21.12 8.07 -9.77
CA THR A 615 -20.75 8.95 -8.67
C THR A 615 -21.96 9.34 -7.86
N THR A 616 -21.97 9.00 -6.58
CA THR A 616 -23.02 9.40 -5.63
C THR A 616 -22.42 10.34 -4.60
N SER A 617 -23.07 11.47 -4.38
CA SER A 617 -22.76 12.40 -3.30
C SER A 617 -24.05 12.65 -2.50
N LYS A 618 -24.01 12.36 -1.19
CA LYS A 618 -25.21 12.44 -0.38
C LYS A 618 -24.94 13.04 1.00
N VAL A 619 -25.84 13.93 1.43
CA VAL A 619 -25.93 14.39 2.81
C VAL A 619 -27.28 13.97 3.36
N ASP A 620 -27.30 13.12 4.36
CA ASP A 620 -28.52 12.60 5.01
C ASP A 620 -28.56 13.08 6.47
N VAL A 621 -29.52 13.91 6.78
CA VAL A 621 -29.76 14.49 8.09
C VAL A 621 -31.12 14.04 8.59
N HIS A 622 -31.17 13.23 9.66
CA HIS A 622 -32.43 12.67 10.13
C HIS A 622 -32.45 12.56 11.66
N ASP A 623 -33.63 12.90 12.22
CA ASP A 623 -33.94 12.81 13.65
C ASP A 623 -32.93 13.55 14.54
N VAL A 624 -32.42 14.68 14.04
CA VAL A 624 -31.39 15.52 14.68
C VAL A 624 -32.02 16.44 15.69
N GLY A 625 -31.40 16.62 16.86
CA GLY A 625 -31.85 17.53 17.90
C GLY A 625 -31.78 18.99 17.45
N SER A 626 -30.63 19.43 16.93
CA SER A 626 -30.47 20.77 16.38
C SER A 626 -29.31 20.91 15.42
N ILE A 627 -29.48 21.77 14.40
CA ILE A 627 -28.40 22.32 13.57
C ILE A 627 -28.54 23.83 13.58
N GLN A 628 -27.61 24.54 14.21
CA GLN A 628 -27.75 25.99 14.38
C GLN A 628 -26.43 26.73 14.22
N ASN A 629 -26.52 27.91 13.64
CA ASN A 629 -25.43 28.87 13.63
C ASN A 629 -25.98 30.22 14.12
N ARG A 630 -25.34 30.79 15.13
CA ARG A 630 -25.87 31.98 15.79
C ARG A 630 -25.66 33.26 14.96
N PHE A 631 -24.50 33.43 14.36
CA PHE A 631 -24.11 34.67 13.68
C PHE A 631 -23.62 34.47 12.25
N GLY A 632 -23.46 33.24 11.78
CA GLY A 632 -22.95 32.91 10.48
C GLY A 632 -23.93 32.16 9.59
N ALA A 633 -23.43 31.65 8.46
CA ALA A 633 -24.21 30.87 7.50
C ALA A 633 -24.21 29.39 7.85
N VAL A 634 -25.33 28.69 7.54
CA VAL A 634 -25.41 27.23 7.51
C VAL A 634 -25.44 26.79 6.05
N THR A 635 -24.49 25.98 5.66
CA THR A 635 -24.39 25.41 4.30
C THR A 635 -24.42 23.89 4.36
N ILE A 636 -25.42 23.29 3.71
CA ILE A 636 -25.51 21.83 3.56
C ILE A 636 -25.52 21.54 2.06
N ARG A 637 -24.53 20.79 1.57
CA ARG A 637 -24.36 20.59 0.12
C ARG A 637 -23.90 19.16 -0.19
N ALA A 638 -24.50 18.58 -1.22
CA ALA A 638 -23.99 17.42 -1.92
C ALA A 638 -23.63 17.83 -3.35
N ASN A 639 -22.46 17.44 -3.81
CA ASN A 639 -21.96 17.77 -5.14
C ASN A 639 -21.34 16.54 -5.79
N ALA A 640 -22.02 15.98 -6.79
CA ALA A 640 -21.44 15.01 -7.71
C ALA A 640 -21.13 15.72 -9.02
N SER A 641 -19.87 15.84 -9.36
CA SER A 641 -19.43 16.49 -10.59
C SER A 641 -18.47 15.59 -11.37
N GLN A 642 -18.34 15.85 -12.65
CA GLN A 642 -17.43 15.13 -13.52
C GLN A 642 -16.81 16.07 -14.52
N ASN A 643 -15.51 16.33 -14.38
CA ASN A 643 -14.72 17.16 -15.27
C ASN A 643 -13.56 16.33 -15.85
N GLY A 644 -13.04 16.74 -17.02
CA GLY A 644 -11.80 16.15 -17.56
C GLY A 644 -11.94 14.69 -18.03
N VAL A 645 -13.07 14.31 -18.62
CA VAL A 645 -13.29 12.97 -19.17
C VAL A 645 -13.00 12.96 -20.67
N VAL A 646 -12.11 12.06 -21.11
CA VAL A 646 -11.72 11.92 -22.51
C VAL A 646 -11.71 10.43 -22.90
N THR A 647 -12.42 10.09 -23.98
CA THR A 647 -12.37 8.75 -24.59
C THR A 647 -11.94 8.87 -26.04
N ASN A 648 -10.88 8.16 -26.44
CA ASN A 648 -10.33 8.18 -27.79
C ASN A 648 -10.12 6.76 -28.30
N SER A 649 -10.71 6.43 -29.45
CA SER A 649 -10.44 5.17 -30.14
C SER A 649 -10.10 5.45 -31.62
N SER A 650 -9.03 4.83 -32.12
CA SER A 650 -8.65 4.94 -33.52
C SER A 650 -8.06 3.65 -34.06
N ALA A 651 -8.42 3.30 -35.30
CA ALA A 651 -7.82 2.21 -36.06
C ALA A 651 -7.34 2.76 -37.40
N ASP A 652 -6.01 2.76 -37.57
CA ASP A 652 -5.35 3.16 -38.80
C ASP A 652 -4.81 1.92 -39.50
N CYS A 653 -5.55 1.45 -40.50
CA CYS A 653 -5.28 0.20 -41.20
C CYS A 653 -4.98 0.48 -42.67
N SER A 654 -3.88 -0.06 -43.19
CA SER A 654 -3.46 0.08 -44.60
C SER A 654 -3.22 -1.27 -45.28
N GLY A 655 -3.70 -1.45 -46.53
CA GLY A 655 -3.54 -2.68 -47.28
C GLY A 655 -4.53 -2.84 -48.43
N LEU A 656 -4.50 -3.99 -49.13
CA LEU A 656 -5.46 -4.30 -50.20
C LEU A 656 -6.81 -4.74 -49.67
N GLY A 657 -6.84 -5.43 -48.52
CA GLY A 657 -8.08 -5.78 -47.78
C GLY A 657 -8.03 -5.19 -46.39
N VAL A 658 -8.86 -4.20 -46.11
CA VAL A 658 -8.85 -3.48 -44.84
C VAL A 658 -10.25 -3.49 -44.19
N ALA A 659 -10.34 -3.88 -42.90
CA ALA A 659 -11.59 -3.84 -42.16
C ALA A 659 -11.34 -3.31 -40.73
N PRO A 660 -11.36 -1.98 -40.50
CA PRO A 660 -11.35 -1.40 -39.17
C PRO A 660 -12.73 -1.51 -38.52
N ASP A 661 -12.75 -1.86 -37.22
CA ASP A 661 -13.93 -1.87 -36.36
C ASP A 661 -13.61 -1.02 -35.11
N VAL A 662 -14.27 0.12 -34.97
CA VAL A 662 -14.00 1.07 -33.90
C VAL A 662 -15.24 1.31 -33.08
N HIS A 663 -15.18 1.05 -31.77
CA HIS A 663 -16.25 1.27 -30.82
C HIS A 663 -15.78 2.19 -29.69
N ASN A 664 -16.55 3.22 -29.39
CA ASN A 664 -16.29 4.16 -28.31
C ASN A 664 -17.57 4.41 -27.52
N GLN A 665 -17.58 4.09 -26.24
CA GLN A 665 -18.72 4.27 -25.36
C GLN A 665 -18.33 4.97 -24.07
N ALA A 666 -19.17 5.93 -23.63
CA ALA A 666 -19.05 6.55 -22.31
C ALA A 666 -20.43 6.58 -21.64
N THR A 667 -20.48 6.12 -20.42
CA THR A 667 -21.68 6.17 -19.56
C THR A 667 -21.32 6.90 -18.27
N ILE A 668 -22.05 7.97 -17.97
CA ILE A 668 -21.84 8.80 -16.78
C ILE A 668 -23.15 8.90 -16.02
N GLU A 669 -23.17 8.42 -14.78
CA GLU A 669 -24.30 8.49 -13.87
C GLU A 669 -23.88 9.31 -12.64
N LEU A 670 -24.52 10.46 -12.42
CA LEU A 670 -24.26 11.36 -11.31
C LEU A 670 -25.51 11.48 -10.44
N GLU A 671 -25.34 11.28 -9.13
CA GLU A 671 -26.38 11.44 -8.13
C GLU A 671 -25.93 12.43 -7.06
N SER A 672 -26.71 13.47 -6.82
CA SER A 672 -26.51 14.43 -5.73
C SER A 672 -27.80 14.55 -4.95
N ASP A 673 -27.74 14.25 -3.65
CA ASP A 673 -28.93 14.27 -2.81
C ASP A 673 -28.64 14.92 -1.44
N VAL A 674 -29.49 15.84 -1.04
CA VAL A 674 -29.52 16.42 0.30
C VAL A 674 -30.88 16.12 0.91
N ASN A 675 -30.88 15.29 1.92
CA ASN A 675 -32.09 14.80 2.57
C ASN A 675 -32.11 15.27 4.03
N ILE A 676 -33.05 16.13 4.36
CA ILE A 676 -33.19 16.68 5.71
C ILE A 676 -34.59 16.35 6.22
N ARG A 677 -34.67 15.56 7.30
CA ARG A 677 -35.94 15.13 7.93
C ARG A 677 -35.84 15.26 9.44
N ASN A 678 -36.95 15.70 10.05
CA ASN A 678 -37.10 15.75 11.52
C ASN A 678 -35.95 16.49 12.24
N VAL A 679 -35.71 17.73 11.86
CA VAL A 679 -34.71 18.59 12.49
C VAL A 679 -35.38 19.63 13.37
#